data_6286b11bfce64cc34a777ecdb95e69fd
#
_entry.id   6286b11bfce64cc34a777ecdb95e69fd
#
_cell.length_a   1.000
_cell.length_b   1.000
_cell.length_c   1.000
_cell.angle_alpha   90.00
_cell.angle_beta   90.00
_cell.angle_gamma   90.00
#
_symmetry.space_group_name_H-M   'P 1'
#
loop_
_entity.id
_entity.type
_entity.pdbx_description
1 polymer ?
#
loop_
_entity_poly.entity_id
_entity_poly.type
_entity_poly.pdbx_seq_one_letter_code
_entity_poly.pdbx_strand_id
1 'polypeptide(L)'
;MNQRPSQLTRFRVMAAMALAVLAIYLVVLFNTQVVHHEEYLAKSIQTITRMENVEASRGIITDRSGRTLVTNQSTYSLTFDASLLKPGENQNDAILRLVTLCRDQGVAWEDNLPLSLDGAAHFTVDTLTDTQKSRFFSYLRDLKPTRELLAVYVRQHPELLKAPREGETALDPATAKDTELLKQTNSAALTNSLLLNAGVTPAKLFDWMREDMKLSDNYSDSDARLILGVRYELKLRKLGANNNAYVLAQNVDVAFCSLISDGQFQGAKIIRSSARQYATTYAAHILGTVGGISDYTDDLKERGYRMDDTIGLSGVEAAFEDYLRGTDGKRMISVNSDGKITGEYYSVEPRSGYTVELTVDLKLQQAVEDTLAVKVAQLNQKDHLDSRGAAAAVIKVGTGEILALASCPSYDLSTWRKDFAELRDDPAKPLTNRATNSPYAPGSTLKPATAVAALESGVTTTTETIFDPGYWKYPSATWENKTNCWKRSGHGKMNVTSAITNSCNTYFMEMGYRMGLDTLNEYYSALGLGEPTGIEVGESTGRQAVNESGQDQAPWAAFGQANQEYTPLQLANYIATLVSGGKHYPAHLLKTVKSYDNSEIIATGDTEPLNTLNISDSTLQAVKKGMLGYTTNGGSVAGPFQNCVVSAGAKTGTAQIGGSMKNGVFVAFAPYDEPEIAVALVLEKADAGAVLATTAVDIINAYFDREDTASILPENQLIP
;
A
#
# COMPACT_ATOMS: atom_id res chain seq x y z
N MET A 1 -89.86 -49.37 -13.23
CA MET A 1 -90.34 -48.09 -12.72
C MET A 1 -89.17 -47.33 -12.08
N ASN A 2 -88.49 -46.48 -12.82
CA ASN A 2 -87.45 -45.62 -12.28
C ASN A 2 -88.06 -44.38 -11.66
N GLN A 3 -88.14 -44.33 -10.33
CA GLN A 3 -88.62 -43.13 -9.60
C GLN A 3 -87.55 -42.05 -9.75
N ARG A 4 -87.85 -40.95 -10.43
CA ARG A 4 -86.99 -39.77 -10.44
C ARG A 4 -86.90 -39.22 -9.02
N PRO A 5 -85.71 -38.97 -8.47
CA PRO A 5 -85.55 -38.42 -7.11
C PRO A 5 -86.29 -37.04 -7.01
N SER A 6 -87.02 -36.86 -5.91
CA SER A 6 -87.78 -35.64 -5.65
C SER A 6 -86.85 -34.40 -5.68
N GLN A 7 -87.40 -33.24 -6.06
CA GLN A 7 -86.66 -31.96 -6.10
C GLN A 7 -85.98 -31.69 -4.75
N LEU A 8 -86.59 -32.11 -3.64
CA LEU A 8 -86.09 -31.93 -2.29
C LEU A 8 -84.84 -32.75 -2.02
N THR A 9 -84.75 -33.99 -2.61
CA THR A 9 -83.55 -34.87 -2.49
C THR A 9 -82.37 -34.27 -3.30
N ARG A 10 -82.66 -33.72 -4.45
CA ARG A 10 -81.58 -33.03 -5.26
C ARG A 10 -81.05 -31.80 -4.56
N PHE A 11 -81.95 -31.02 -3.94
CA PHE A 11 -81.55 -29.84 -3.15
C PHE A 11 -80.71 -30.21 -1.91
N ARG A 12 -81.08 -31.31 -1.20
CA ARG A 12 -80.25 -31.83 -0.08
C ARG A 12 -78.93 -32.34 -0.52
N VAL A 13 -78.81 -32.99 -1.64
CA VAL A 13 -77.53 -33.46 -2.19
C VAL A 13 -76.65 -32.27 -2.62
N MET A 14 -77.24 -31.27 -3.27
CA MET A 14 -76.51 -30.05 -3.63
C MET A 14 -76.03 -29.29 -2.38
N ALA A 15 -76.87 -29.15 -1.36
CA ALA A 15 -76.52 -28.49 -0.11
C ALA A 15 -75.41 -29.26 0.65
N ALA A 16 -75.48 -30.61 0.65
CA ALA A 16 -74.45 -31.46 1.25
C ALA A 16 -73.10 -31.33 0.50
N MET A 17 -73.14 -31.29 -0.84
CA MET A 17 -71.93 -31.02 -1.65
C MET A 17 -71.32 -29.63 -1.41
N ALA A 18 -72.17 -28.60 -1.31
CA ALA A 18 -71.71 -27.24 -1.03
C ALA A 18 -71.09 -27.14 0.37
N LEU A 19 -71.69 -27.79 1.39
CA LEU A 19 -71.13 -27.85 2.74
C LEU A 19 -69.81 -28.63 2.78
N ALA A 20 -69.67 -29.74 2.00
CA ALA A 20 -68.41 -30.50 1.90
C ALA A 20 -67.32 -29.66 1.23
N VAL A 21 -67.60 -28.94 0.20
CA VAL A 21 -66.66 -28.02 -0.47
C VAL A 21 -66.24 -26.90 0.51
N LEU A 22 -67.19 -26.32 1.25
CA LEU A 22 -66.91 -25.29 2.24
C LEU A 22 -66.01 -25.82 3.36
N ALA A 23 -66.29 -27.04 3.84
CA ALA A 23 -65.45 -27.70 4.85
C ALA A 23 -64.02 -27.94 4.36
N ILE A 24 -63.87 -28.44 3.14
CA ILE A 24 -62.54 -28.61 2.51
C ILE A 24 -61.80 -27.24 2.43
N TYR A 25 -62.54 -26.20 2.01
CA TYR A 25 -61.99 -24.84 1.90
C TYR A 25 -61.52 -24.31 3.27
N LEU A 26 -62.31 -24.50 4.30
CA LEU A 26 -61.96 -24.10 5.69
C LEU A 26 -60.72 -24.89 6.20
N VAL A 27 -60.63 -26.18 5.92
CA VAL A 27 -59.42 -26.97 6.27
C VAL A 27 -58.20 -26.49 5.54
N VAL A 28 -58.31 -26.21 4.25
CA VAL A 28 -57.18 -25.68 3.46
C VAL A 28 -56.76 -24.29 3.96
N LEU A 29 -57.72 -23.42 4.24
CA LEU A 29 -57.49 -22.08 4.78
C LEU A 29 -56.82 -22.15 6.16
N PHE A 30 -57.31 -23.01 7.06
CA PHE A 30 -56.74 -23.22 8.37
C PHE A 30 -55.30 -23.77 8.27
N ASN A 31 -55.05 -24.73 7.37
CA ASN A 31 -53.74 -25.30 7.16
C ASN A 31 -52.73 -24.26 6.61
N THR A 32 -53.16 -23.41 5.66
CA THR A 32 -52.25 -22.38 5.10
C THR A 32 -52.09 -21.17 6.01
N GLN A 33 -53.15 -20.71 6.73
CA GLN A 33 -53.06 -19.49 7.51
C GLN A 33 -52.67 -19.68 8.99
N VAL A 34 -52.83 -20.90 9.52
CA VAL A 34 -52.54 -21.18 10.94
C VAL A 34 -51.37 -22.19 11.07
N VAL A 35 -51.48 -23.36 10.43
CA VAL A 35 -50.50 -24.43 10.60
C VAL A 35 -49.15 -24.11 9.89
N HIS A 36 -49.22 -23.57 8.69
CA HIS A 36 -48.01 -23.21 7.90
C HIS A 36 -47.84 -21.69 7.74
N HIS A 37 -48.39 -20.91 8.67
CA HIS A 37 -48.35 -19.43 8.62
C HIS A 37 -46.91 -18.92 8.47
N GLU A 38 -45.97 -19.39 9.30
CA GLU A 38 -44.56 -18.96 9.27
C GLU A 38 -43.86 -19.35 7.97
N GLU A 39 -44.12 -20.54 7.44
CA GLU A 39 -43.53 -20.99 6.17
C GLU A 39 -44.01 -20.19 4.98
N TYR A 40 -45.35 -19.95 4.90
CA TYR A 40 -45.91 -19.11 3.82
C TYR A 40 -45.59 -17.63 3.99
N LEU A 41 -45.47 -17.14 5.21
CA LEU A 41 -45.02 -15.79 5.50
C LEU A 41 -43.54 -15.64 5.09
N ALA A 42 -42.66 -16.60 5.44
CA ALA A 42 -41.26 -16.60 5.03
C ALA A 42 -41.08 -16.66 3.50
N LYS A 43 -41.89 -17.50 2.80
CA LYS A 43 -41.94 -17.54 1.32
C LYS A 43 -42.45 -16.23 0.73
N SER A 44 -43.48 -15.63 1.31
CA SER A 44 -44.03 -14.33 0.88
C SER A 44 -43.00 -13.22 1.05
N ILE A 45 -42.31 -13.18 2.20
CA ILE A 45 -41.25 -12.22 2.48
C ILE A 45 -40.13 -12.39 1.48
N GLN A 46 -39.66 -13.63 1.20
CA GLN A 46 -38.63 -13.89 0.20
C GLN A 46 -39.01 -13.46 -1.21
N THR A 47 -40.27 -13.48 -1.54
CA THR A 47 -40.77 -13.09 -2.88
C THR A 47 -40.90 -11.56 -3.04
N ILE A 48 -41.03 -10.82 -1.94
CA ILE A 48 -41.31 -9.37 -1.91
C ILE A 48 -40.15 -8.57 -1.33
N THR A 49 -39.23 -9.22 -0.61
CA THR A 49 -38.12 -8.53 0.06
C THR A 49 -36.78 -8.80 -0.62
N ARG A 50 -36.14 -7.73 -1.02
CA ARG A 50 -34.78 -7.74 -1.59
C ARG A 50 -33.79 -7.32 -0.51
N MET A 51 -32.71 -8.09 -0.35
CA MET A 51 -31.60 -7.72 0.51
C MET A 51 -30.57 -6.94 -0.30
N GLU A 52 -30.19 -5.77 0.18
CA GLU A 52 -29.10 -4.96 -0.39
C GLU A 52 -27.98 -4.82 0.64
N ASN A 53 -26.73 -4.99 0.20
CA ASN A 53 -25.57 -4.64 1.00
C ASN A 53 -25.40 -3.12 1.01
N VAL A 54 -25.07 -2.58 2.17
CA VAL A 54 -24.77 -1.15 2.37
C VAL A 54 -23.31 -1.07 2.80
N GLU A 55 -22.48 -0.52 1.94
CA GLU A 55 -21.05 -0.37 2.22
C GLU A 55 -20.83 0.52 3.44
N ALA A 56 -19.95 0.09 4.34
CA ALA A 56 -19.49 0.89 5.44
C ALA A 56 -18.46 1.92 4.97
N SER A 57 -18.44 3.09 5.61
CA SER A 57 -17.38 4.06 5.38
C SER A 57 -16.07 3.56 5.98
N ARG A 58 -14.98 3.72 5.24
CA ARG A 58 -13.63 3.42 5.73
C ARG A 58 -13.24 4.40 6.84
N GLY A 59 -12.44 3.97 7.80
CA GLY A 59 -11.96 4.79 8.91
C GLY A 59 -11.16 6.02 8.45
N ILE A 60 -11.05 7.01 9.31
CA ILE A 60 -10.33 8.26 9.06
C ILE A 60 -8.87 8.10 9.52
N ILE A 61 -7.94 8.76 8.83
CA ILE A 61 -6.55 8.83 9.24
C ILE A 61 -6.24 10.28 9.62
N THR A 62 -5.65 10.47 10.79
CA THR A 62 -5.27 11.81 11.31
C THR A 62 -3.80 11.86 11.65
N ASP A 63 -3.25 13.07 11.70
CA ASP A 63 -1.92 13.31 12.25
C ASP A 63 -1.94 13.27 13.79
N ARG A 64 -0.78 13.39 14.42
CA ARG A 64 -0.62 13.39 15.89
C ARG A 64 -1.41 14.47 16.64
N SER A 65 -1.84 15.52 15.94
CA SER A 65 -2.61 16.65 16.46
C SER A 65 -4.11 16.53 16.15
N GLY A 66 -4.55 15.41 15.57
CA GLY A 66 -5.93 15.16 15.17
C GLY A 66 -6.34 15.83 13.85
N ARG A 67 -5.40 16.39 13.08
CA ARG A 67 -5.72 16.94 11.75
C ARG A 67 -5.98 15.80 10.79
N THR A 68 -7.07 15.88 10.04
CA THR A 68 -7.43 14.88 9.03
C THR A 68 -6.43 14.86 7.89
N LEU A 69 -5.85 13.70 7.66
CA LEU A 69 -4.97 13.40 6.53
C LEU A 69 -5.73 12.69 5.41
N VAL A 70 -6.57 11.73 5.78
CA VAL A 70 -7.38 10.96 4.83
C VAL A 70 -8.78 10.78 5.40
N THR A 71 -9.79 11.06 4.58
CA THR A 71 -11.21 10.96 4.93
C THR A 71 -11.99 10.30 3.78
N ASN A 72 -13.30 10.35 3.85
CA ASN A 72 -14.17 9.84 2.79
C ASN A 72 -15.09 10.95 2.32
N GLN A 73 -15.23 11.07 1.01
CA GLN A 73 -16.24 11.93 0.39
C GLN A 73 -17.43 11.07 -0.04
N SER A 74 -18.63 11.48 0.33
CA SER A 74 -19.85 10.85 -0.18
C SER A 74 -19.96 11.08 -1.68
N THR A 75 -20.09 10.01 -2.42
CA THR A 75 -20.24 10.05 -3.86
C THR A 75 -21.36 9.12 -4.30
N TYR A 76 -21.51 8.96 -5.61
CA TYR A 76 -22.46 8.03 -6.19
C TYR A 76 -21.74 7.10 -7.15
N SER A 77 -22.25 5.87 -7.25
CA SER A 77 -21.82 4.91 -8.25
C SER A 77 -23.00 4.49 -9.12
N LEU A 78 -22.72 4.33 -10.41
CA LEU A 78 -23.67 3.80 -11.36
C LEU A 78 -23.50 2.27 -11.42
N THR A 79 -24.56 1.54 -11.13
CA THR A 79 -24.59 0.08 -11.27
C THR A 79 -25.47 -0.34 -12.45
N PHE A 80 -25.16 -1.48 -13.07
CA PHE A 80 -25.99 -2.12 -14.06
C PHE A 80 -26.43 -3.50 -13.58
N ASP A 81 -27.74 -3.73 -13.59
CA ASP A 81 -28.38 -5.00 -13.22
C ASP A 81 -29.37 -5.42 -14.31
N ALA A 82 -29.04 -6.48 -15.03
CA ALA A 82 -29.88 -6.99 -16.09
C ALA A 82 -31.26 -7.49 -15.63
N SER A 83 -31.41 -7.80 -14.33
CA SER A 83 -32.70 -8.21 -13.75
C SER A 83 -33.72 -7.08 -13.66
N LEU A 84 -33.26 -5.82 -13.76
CA LEU A 84 -34.10 -4.62 -13.75
C LEU A 84 -34.62 -4.23 -15.14
N LEU A 85 -34.25 -4.96 -16.18
CA LEU A 85 -34.76 -4.74 -17.54
C LEU A 85 -36.23 -5.16 -17.62
N LYS A 86 -37.05 -4.36 -18.33
CA LYS A 86 -38.42 -4.71 -18.58
C LYS A 86 -38.53 -5.92 -19.55
N PRO A 87 -39.59 -6.72 -19.45
CA PRO A 87 -39.83 -7.79 -20.41
C PRO A 87 -39.81 -7.30 -21.86
N GLY A 88 -38.97 -7.91 -22.69
CA GLY A 88 -38.82 -7.56 -24.13
C GLY A 88 -37.75 -6.50 -24.42
N GLU A 89 -37.11 -5.92 -23.42
CA GLU A 89 -36.01 -4.97 -23.63
C GLU A 89 -34.69 -5.69 -23.91
N ASN A 90 -33.94 -5.18 -24.89
CA ASN A 90 -32.68 -5.77 -25.28
C ASN A 90 -31.56 -5.28 -24.35
N GLN A 91 -30.90 -6.20 -23.64
CA GLN A 91 -29.79 -5.90 -22.73
C GLN A 91 -28.64 -5.15 -23.44
N ASN A 92 -28.33 -5.48 -24.69
CA ASN A 92 -27.23 -4.87 -25.42
C ASN A 92 -27.54 -3.41 -25.77
N ASP A 93 -28.79 -3.09 -26.14
CA ASP A 93 -29.23 -1.71 -26.38
C ASP A 93 -29.20 -0.87 -25.11
N ALA A 94 -29.63 -1.44 -23.97
CA ALA A 94 -29.59 -0.78 -22.67
C ALA A 94 -28.12 -0.46 -22.27
N ILE A 95 -27.21 -1.41 -22.43
CA ILE A 95 -25.79 -1.23 -22.16
C ILE A 95 -25.21 -0.14 -23.08
N LEU A 96 -25.47 -0.20 -24.39
CA LEU A 96 -24.93 0.75 -25.36
C LEU A 96 -25.38 2.19 -25.03
N ARG A 97 -26.67 2.39 -24.74
CA ARG A 97 -27.19 3.70 -24.35
C ARG A 97 -26.49 4.24 -23.10
N LEU A 98 -26.26 3.37 -22.11
CA LEU A 98 -25.65 3.74 -20.86
C LEU A 98 -24.17 4.12 -21.00
N VAL A 99 -23.39 3.29 -21.71
CA VAL A 99 -21.97 3.54 -21.97
C VAL A 99 -21.77 4.77 -22.87
N THR A 100 -22.67 4.97 -23.85
CA THR A 100 -22.67 6.17 -24.69
C THR A 100 -22.88 7.44 -23.85
N LEU A 101 -23.83 7.42 -22.89
CA LEU A 101 -24.01 8.53 -21.97
C LEU A 101 -22.75 8.78 -21.13
N CYS A 102 -22.13 7.73 -20.58
CA CYS A 102 -20.86 7.86 -19.83
C CYS A 102 -19.81 8.55 -20.71
N ARG A 103 -19.60 8.09 -21.93
CA ARG A 103 -18.64 8.68 -22.88
C ARG A 103 -18.95 10.15 -23.19
N ASP A 104 -20.20 10.48 -23.48
CA ASP A 104 -20.61 11.82 -23.87
C ASP A 104 -20.52 12.82 -22.71
N GLN A 105 -20.62 12.34 -21.47
CA GLN A 105 -20.46 13.16 -20.26
C GLN A 105 -19.02 13.09 -19.69
N GLY A 106 -18.10 12.38 -20.33
CA GLY A 106 -16.73 12.22 -19.84
C GLY A 106 -16.60 11.38 -18.55
N VAL A 107 -17.59 10.57 -18.25
CA VAL A 107 -17.59 9.66 -17.11
C VAL A 107 -16.86 8.37 -17.48
N ALA A 108 -15.77 8.07 -16.77
CA ALA A 108 -15.05 6.81 -16.93
C ALA A 108 -15.90 5.63 -16.43
N TRP A 109 -15.88 4.54 -17.17
CA TRP A 109 -16.55 3.30 -16.77
C TRP A 109 -15.57 2.11 -16.75
N GLU A 110 -15.96 1.04 -16.08
CA GLU A 110 -15.13 -0.15 -15.95
C GLU A 110 -15.20 -1.00 -17.23
N ASP A 111 -14.10 -1.04 -17.98
CA ASP A 111 -13.90 -1.85 -19.18
C ASP A 111 -12.51 -2.50 -19.15
N ASN A 112 -12.45 -3.74 -18.69
CA ASN A 112 -11.21 -4.51 -18.53
C ASN A 112 -11.03 -5.56 -19.64
N LEU A 113 -11.77 -5.47 -20.74
CA LEU A 113 -11.59 -6.38 -21.88
C LEU A 113 -10.28 -6.05 -22.61
N PRO A 114 -9.26 -6.94 -22.60
CA PRO A 114 -7.94 -6.64 -23.17
C PRO A 114 -7.89 -6.79 -24.69
N LEU A 115 -8.80 -6.12 -25.36
CA LEU A 115 -8.98 -6.08 -26.81
C LEU A 115 -9.28 -4.64 -27.22
N SER A 116 -8.42 -3.99 -27.99
CA SER A 116 -8.65 -2.68 -28.58
C SER A 116 -8.98 -2.78 -30.07
N LEU A 117 -9.87 -1.92 -30.52
CA LEU A 117 -10.17 -1.69 -31.94
C LEU A 117 -9.68 -0.32 -32.43
N ASP A 118 -8.91 0.40 -31.63
CA ASP A 118 -8.31 1.68 -32.02
C ASP A 118 -7.23 1.44 -33.07
N GLY A 119 -7.51 1.81 -34.32
CA GLY A 119 -6.68 1.46 -35.46
C GLY A 119 -6.87 0.01 -35.90
N ALA A 120 -5.79 -0.77 -35.99
CA ALA A 120 -5.85 -2.20 -36.22
C ALA A 120 -6.18 -2.95 -34.92
N ALA A 121 -7.14 -3.87 -34.96
CA ALA A 121 -7.50 -4.67 -33.79
C ALA A 121 -6.28 -5.35 -33.16
N HIS A 122 -6.03 -5.11 -31.87
CA HIS A 122 -4.88 -5.65 -31.14
C HIS A 122 -5.21 -6.03 -29.71
N PHE A 123 -4.41 -6.92 -29.13
CA PHE A 123 -4.49 -7.27 -27.71
C PHE A 123 -3.70 -6.31 -26.85
N THR A 124 -4.18 -6.08 -25.62
CA THR A 124 -3.49 -5.32 -24.55
C THR A 124 -3.15 -6.21 -23.36
N VAL A 125 -2.99 -7.52 -23.55
CA VAL A 125 -2.76 -8.50 -22.48
C VAL A 125 -1.44 -8.28 -21.75
N ASP A 126 -0.42 -7.78 -22.45
CA ASP A 126 0.90 -7.56 -21.87
C ASP A 126 0.92 -6.44 -20.80
N THR A 127 -0.10 -5.56 -20.80
CA THR A 127 -0.26 -4.51 -19.79
C THR A 127 -1.06 -4.95 -18.56
N LEU A 128 -1.63 -6.16 -18.58
CA LEU A 128 -2.46 -6.68 -17.51
C LEU A 128 -1.61 -7.18 -16.33
N THR A 129 -2.15 -7.02 -15.12
CA THR A 129 -1.65 -7.71 -13.92
C THR A 129 -1.89 -9.21 -14.01
N ASP A 130 -1.17 -10.02 -13.24
CA ASP A 130 -1.34 -11.48 -13.23
C ASP A 130 -2.77 -11.91 -12.90
N THR A 131 -3.45 -11.18 -12.04
CA THR A 131 -4.86 -11.43 -11.71
C THR A 131 -5.78 -11.11 -12.87
N GLN A 132 -5.58 -9.98 -13.56
CA GLN A 132 -6.35 -9.65 -14.75
C GLN A 132 -6.09 -10.68 -15.86
N LYS A 133 -4.86 -11.14 -16.04
CA LYS A 133 -4.51 -12.27 -16.93
C LYS A 133 -5.25 -13.54 -16.53
N SER A 134 -5.32 -13.86 -15.24
CA SER A 134 -6.04 -15.04 -14.73
C SER A 134 -7.55 -14.96 -15.03
N ARG A 135 -8.16 -13.79 -14.81
CA ARG A 135 -9.58 -13.55 -15.16
C ARG A 135 -9.82 -13.68 -16.65
N PHE A 136 -8.99 -13.07 -17.48
CA PHE A 136 -9.09 -13.16 -18.92
C PHE A 136 -8.89 -14.60 -19.41
N PHE A 137 -7.91 -15.31 -18.87
CA PHE A 137 -7.69 -16.72 -19.18
C PHE A 137 -8.88 -17.61 -18.79
N SER A 138 -9.55 -17.31 -17.68
CA SER A 138 -10.77 -17.99 -17.26
C SER A 138 -11.91 -17.79 -18.27
N TYR A 139 -12.04 -16.56 -18.80
CA TYR A 139 -12.98 -16.28 -19.88
C TYR A 139 -12.64 -17.02 -21.16
N LEU A 140 -11.37 -17.00 -21.60
CA LEU A 140 -10.91 -17.71 -22.80
C LEU A 140 -11.13 -19.23 -22.70
N ARG A 141 -10.96 -19.78 -21.50
CA ARG A 141 -11.23 -21.20 -21.21
C ARG A 141 -12.71 -21.56 -21.28
N ASP A 142 -13.60 -20.63 -20.92
CA ASP A 142 -15.06 -20.82 -21.01
C ASP A 142 -15.55 -20.75 -22.47
N LEU A 143 -14.95 -19.88 -23.28
CA LEU A 143 -15.28 -19.70 -24.67
C LEU A 143 -14.75 -20.89 -25.50
N LYS A 144 -15.64 -21.65 -26.14
CA LYS A 144 -15.31 -22.93 -26.83
C LYS A 144 -14.18 -22.81 -27.85
N PRO A 145 -14.22 -21.87 -28.85
CA PRO A 145 -13.17 -21.79 -29.86
C PRO A 145 -11.79 -21.50 -29.31
N THR A 146 -11.70 -20.60 -28.32
CA THR A 146 -10.42 -20.25 -27.68
C THR A 146 -9.90 -21.39 -26.82
N ARG A 147 -10.79 -22.09 -26.09
CA ARG A 147 -10.43 -23.26 -25.29
C ARG A 147 -9.77 -24.34 -26.15
N GLU A 148 -10.35 -24.68 -27.27
CA GLU A 148 -9.83 -25.73 -28.20
C GLU A 148 -8.44 -25.34 -28.72
N LEU A 149 -8.25 -24.11 -29.17
CA LEU A 149 -6.95 -23.62 -29.68
C LEU A 149 -5.88 -23.56 -28.60
N LEU A 150 -6.21 -23.01 -27.44
CA LEU A 150 -5.29 -22.91 -26.32
C LEU A 150 -4.89 -24.29 -25.77
N ALA A 151 -5.82 -25.25 -25.72
CA ALA A 151 -5.51 -26.60 -25.27
C ALA A 151 -4.55 -27.31 -26.26
N VAL A 152 -4.70 -27.13 -27.57
CA VAL A 152 -3.74 -27.64 -28.56
C VAL A 152 -2.36 -27.00 -28.34
N TYR A 153 -2.31 -25.68 -28.14
CA TYR A 153 -1.05 -24.96 -27.91
C TYR A 153 -0.35 -25.41 -26.64
N VAL A 154 -1.06 -25.51 -25.52
CA VAL A 154 -0.50 -25.94 -24.23
C VAL A 154 -0.01 -27.40 -24.28
N ARG A 155 -0.64 -28.31 -25.07
CA ARG A 155 -0.11 -29.66 -25.27
C ARG A 155 1.24 -29.67 -25.97
N GLN A 156 1.49 -28.70 -26.84
CA GLN A 156 2.78 -28.53 -27.52
C GLN A 156 3.81 -27.79 -26.64
N HIS A 157 3.37 -27.10 -25.58
CA HIS A 157 4.15 -26.28 -24.69
C HIS A 157 3.88 -26.64 -23.22
N PRO A 158 4.27 -27.86 -22.77
CA PRO A 158 3.95 -28.33 -21.41
C PRO A 158 4.66 -27.51 -20.33
N GLU A 159 5.69 -26.71 -20.66
CA GLU A 159 6.34 -25.76 -19.77
C GLU A 159 5.40 -24.65 -19.26
N LEU A 160 4.26 -24.46 -19.89
CA LEU A 160 3.23 -23.51 -19.46
C LEU A 160 2.36 -24.06 -18.31
N LEU A 161 2.50 -25.33 -17.96
CA LEU A 161 1.76 -25.92 -16.85
C LEU A 161 2.38 -25.53 -15.51
N LYS A 162 1.54 -25.36 -14.51
CA LYS A 162 1.97 -25.16 -13.12
C LYS A 162 2.67 -26.43 -12.63
N ALA A 163 3.72 -26.26 -11.82
CA ALA A 163 4.30 -27.39 -11.12
C ALA A 163 3.24 -28.03 -10.18
N PRO A 164 3.16 -29.38 -10.12
CA PRO A 164 2.26 -30.07 -9.21
C PRO A 164 2.60 -29.72 -7.77
N ARG A 165 1.59 -29.57 -6.91
CA ARG A 165 1.78 -29.37 -5.48
C ARG A 165 2.34 -30.67 -4.85
N GLU A 166 2.96 -30.54 -3.70
CA GLU A 166 3.50 -31.70 -2.95
C GLU A 166 2.35 -32.69 -2.67
N GLY A 167 2.48 -33.94 -3.19
CA GLY A 167 1.46 -34.98 -3.09
C GLY A 167 0.44 -35.05 -4.24
N GLU A 168 0.46 -34.14 -5.19
CA GLU A 168 -0.37 -34.21 -6.40
C GLU A 168 0.32 -34.97 -7.54
N THR A 169 -0.43 -35.81 -8.25
CA THR A 169 0.08 -36.48 -9.46
C THR A 169 0.12 -35.46 -10.62
N ALA A 170 1.25 -35.35 -11.29
CA ALA A 170 1.37 -34.49 -12.45
C ALA A 170 0.33 -34.89 -13.54
N LEU A 171 -0.33 -33.88 -14.10
CA LEU A 171 -1.28 -34.06 -15.20
C LEU A 171 -0.52 -34.49 -16.46
N ASP A 172 -0.97 -35.52 -17.14
CA ASP A 172 -0.46 -35.89 -18.47
C ASP A 172 -1.13 -34.99 -19.54
N PRO A 173 -0.37 -34.09 -20.19
CA PRO A 173 -0.94 -33.14 -21.15
C PRO A 173 -1.56 -33.84 -22.37
N ALA A 174 -1.09 -35.03 -22.74
CA ALA A 174 -1.54 -35.74 -23.91
C ALA A 174 -2.96 -36.33 -23.76
N THR A 175 -3.31 -36.76 -22.55
CA THR A 175 -4.58 -37.45 -22.27
C THR A 175 -5.58 -36.59 -21.50
N ALA A 176 -5.16 -35.49 -20.92
CA ALA A 176 -6.03 -34.62 -20.15
C ALA A 176 -7.11 -33.95 -20.99
N LYS A 177 -8.31 -33.79 -20.40
CA LYS A 177 -9.38 -32.98 -21.02
C LYS A 177 -8.95 -31.51 -21.12
N ASP A 178 -9.37 -30.83 -22.19
CA ASP A 178 -9.03 -29.42 -22.43
C ASP A 178 -9.26 -28.51 -21.20
N THR A 179 -10.42 -28.69 -20.56
CA THR A 179 -10.78 -27.89 -19.36
C THR A 179 -9.88 -28.16 -18.17
N GLU A 180 -9.42 -29.37 -17.96
CA GLU A 180 -8.51 -29.76 -16.87
C GLU A 180 -7.10 -29.26 -17.16
N LEU A 181 -6.62 -29.45 -18.40
CA LEU A 181 -5.34 -28.99 -18.88
C LEU A 181 -5.19 -27.47 -18.68
N LEU A 182 -6.20 -26.72 -19.14
CA LEU A 182 -6.17 -25.25 -19.04
C LEU A 182 -6.37 -24.73 -17.60
N LYS A 183 -6.95 -25.51 -16.68
CA LYS A 183 -6.96 -25.16 -15.24
C LYS A 183 -5.57 -25.23 -14.62
N GLN A 184 -4.74 -26.16 -15.07
CA GLN A 184 -3.36 -26.32 -14.60
C GLN A 184 -2.36 -25.42 -15.33
N THR A 185 -2.81 -24.65 -16.33
CA THR A 185 -1.94 -23.72 -17.07
C THR A 185 -1.64 -22.48 -16.23
N ASN A 186 -0.38 -22.01 -16.27
CA ASN A 186 0.03 -20.76 -15.61
C ASN A 186 -0.51 -19.55 -16.37
N SER A 187 -1.55 -18.94 -15.85
CA SER A 187 -2.19 -17.76 -16.46
C SER A 187 -1.29 -16.52 -16.48
N ALA A 188 -0.29 -16.41 -15.60
CA ALA A 188 0.68 -15.31 -15.62
C ALA A 188 1.55 -15.32 -16.89
N ALA A 189 1.74 -16.49 -17.50
CA ALA A 189 2.46 -16.62 -18.77
C ALA A 189 1.67 -16.11 -19.98
N LEU A 190 0.40 -15.69 -19.82
CA LEU A 190 -0.41 -15.19 -20.90
C LEU A 190 0.15 -13.86 -21.45
N THR A 191 0.40 -13.85 -22.77
CA THR A 191 0.92 -12.67 -23.49
C THR A 191 0.17 -12.50 -24.82
N ASN A 192 0.30 -11.31 -25.42
CA ASN A 192 -0.19 -11.06 -26.77
C ASN A 192 0.37 -12.09 -27.76
N SER A 193 1.68 -12.34 -27.69
CA SER A 193 2.38 -13.30 -28.56
C SER A 193 1.89 -14.74 -28.37
N LEU A 194 1.62 -15.18 -27.14
CA LEU A 194 1.09 -16.51 -26.86
C LEU A 194 -0.27 -16.71 -27.53
N LEU A 195 -1.18 -15.74 -27.41
CA LEU A 195 -2.50 -15.81 -28.04
C LEU A 195 -2.39 -15.94 -29.56
N LEU A 196 -1.55 -15.11 -30.19
CA LEU A 196 -1.34 -15.13 -31.63
C LEU A 196 -0.75 -16.48 -32.10
N ASN A 197 0.25 -16.98 -31.35
CA ASN A 197 0.88 -18.28 -31.66
C ASN A 197 -0.10 -19.47 -31.48
N ALA A 198 -1.02 -19.37 -30.53
CA ALA A 198 -2.10 -20.32 -30.35
C ALA A 198 -3.21 -20.22 -31.46
N GLY A 199 -3.10 -19.23 -32.34
CA GLY A 199 -4.09 -19.00 -33.43
C GLY A 199 -5.30 -18.17 -32.99
N VAL A 200 -5.29 -17.60 -31.79
CA VAL A 200 -6.29 -16.65 -31.31
C VAL A 200 -5.85 -15.25 -31.74
N THR A 201 -6.49 -14.74 -32.80
CA THR A 201 -6.24 -13.36 -33.25
C THR A 201 -7.28 -12.40 -32.67
N PRO A 202 -6.97 -11.08 -32.54
CA PRO A 202 -7.92 -10.09 -32.04
C PRO A 202 -9.26 -10.09 -32.82
N ALA A 203 -9.21 -10.14 -34.13
CA ALA A 203 -10.41 -10.19 -34.96
C ALA A 203 -11.25 -11.46 -34.70
N LYS A 204 -10.62 -12.64 -34.67
CA LYS A 204 -11.33 -13.90 -34.37
C LYS A 204 -11.94 -13.85 -32.96
N LEU A 205 -11.22 -13.36 -31.95
CA LEU A 205 -11.77 -13.27 -30.62
C LEU A 205 -12.98 -12.33 -30.57
N PHE A 206 -12.90 -11.19 -31.25
CA PHE A 206 -14.01 -10.25 -31.37
C PHE A 206 -15.25 -10.90 -31.98
N ASP A 207 -15.10 -11.60 -33.10
CA ASP A 207 -16.20 -12.29 -33.78
C ASP A 207 -16.82 -13.40 -32.92
N TRP A 208 -15.99 -14.23 -32.28
CA TRP A 208 -16.48 -15.27 -31.36
C TRP A 208 -17.19 -14.69 -30.14
N MET A 209 -16.75 -13.56 -29.63
CA MET A 209 -17.44 -12.87 -28.54
C MET A 209 -18.79 -12.31 -28.98
N ARG A 210 -18.89 -11.76 -30.20
CA ARG A 210 -20.16 -11.30 -30.77
C ARG A 210 -21.15 -12.46 -30.88
N GLU A 211 -20.70 -13.62 -31.34
CA GLU A 211 -21.52 -14.83 -31.48
C GLU A 211 -21.95 -15.37 -30.10
N ASP A 212 -21.02 -15.57 -29.17
CA ASP A 212 -21.28 -16.09 -27.83
C ASP A 212 -22.29 -15.21 -27.05
N MET A 213 -22.17 -13.90 -27.18
CA MET A 213 -23.06 -12.93 -26.52
C MET A 213 -24.27 -12.52 -27.35
N LYS A 214 -24.44 -13.15 -28.52
CA LYS A 214 -25.58 -12.94 -29.45
C LYS A 214 -25.79 -11.46 -29.79
N LEU A 215 -24.72 -10.76 -30.16
CA LEU A 215 -24.81 -9.39 -30.63
C LEU A 215 -25.37 -9.38 -32.06
N SER A 216 -26.30 -8.44 -32.33
CA SER A 216 -26.82 -8.21 -33.69
C SER A 216 -25.73 -7.65 -34.60
N ASP A 217 -25.78 -8.03 -35.89
CA ASP A 217 -24.92 -7.48 -36.94
C ASP A 217 -25.19 -5.99 -37.22
N ASN A 218 -26.29 -5.45 -36.70
CA ASN A 218 -26.64 -4.02 -36.83
C ASN A 218 -25.74 -3.08 -36.01
N TYR A 219 -25.03 -3.60 -34.98
CA TYR A 219 -24.09 -2.78 -34.24
C TYR A 219 -22.80 -2.57 -35.04
N SER A 220 -22.33 -1.32 -35.10
CA SER A 220 -20.99 -1.06 -35.63
C SER A 220 -19.94 -1.78 -34.75
N ASP A 221 -18.74 -2.02 -35.31
CA ASP A 221 -17.67 -2.68 -34.53
C ASP A 221 -17.29 -1.88 -33.28
N SER A 222 -17.33 -0.56 -33.36
CA SER A 222 -17.10 0.31 -32.21
C SER A 222 -18.18 0.11 -31.13
N ASP A 223 -19.48 0.12 -31.50
CA ASP A 223 -20.57 -0.08 -30.55
C ASP A 223 -20.55 -1.49 -29.98
N ALA A 224 -20.29 -2.49 -30.82
CA ALA A 224 -20.13 -3.87 -30.39
C ALA A 224 -19.01 -4.03 -29.37
N ARG A 225 -17.86 -3.36 -29.59
CA ARG A 225 -16.74 -3.38 -28.62
C ARG A 225 -17.12 -2.79 -27.27
N LEU A 226 -17.86 -1.67 -27.24
CA LEU A 226 -18.38 -1.07 -26.01
C LEU A 226 -19.32 -2.03 -25.26
N ILE A 227 -20.26 -2.66 -25.97
CA ILE A 227 -21.17 -3.65 -25.40
C ILE A 227 -20.37 -4.85 -24.85
N LEU A 228 -19.40 -5.35 -25.62
CA LEU A 228 -18.60 -6.51 -25.24
C LEU A 228 -17.78 -6.28 -23.99
N GLY A 229 -17.26 -5.06 -23.74
CA GLY A 229 -16.57 -4.71 -22.52
C GLY A 229 -17.43 -4.95 -21.28
N VAL A 230 -18.64 -4.42 -21.26
CA VAL A 230 -19.59 -4.61 -20.16
C VAL A 230 -20.07 -6.07 -20.06
N ARG A 231 -20.38 -6.71 -21.20
CA ARG A 231 -20.82 -8.12 -21.22
C ARG A 231 -19.73 -9.08 -20.74
N TYR A 232 -18.48 -8.77 -21.02
CA TYR A 232 -17.31 -9.51 -20.53
C TYR A 232 -17.26 -9.47 -18.99
N GLU A 233 -17.37 -8.28 -18.38
CA GLU A 233 -17.40 -8.14 -16.93
C GLU A 233 -18.58 -8.89 -16.28
N LEU A 234 -19.78 -8.77 -16.87
CA LEU A 234 -20.95 -9.50 -16.39
C LEU A 234 -20.77 -11.03 -16.49
N LYS A 235 -20.07 -11.52 -17.52
CA LYS A 235 -19.78 -12.94 -17.67
C LYS A 235 -18.73 -13.42 -16.68
N LEU A 236 -17.68 -12.64 -16.43
CA LEU A 236 -16.68 -12.94 -15.41
C LEU A 236 -17.30 -13.05 -14.01
N ARG A 237 -18.22 -12.14 -13.66
CA ARG A 237 -18.97 -12.19 -12.39
C ARG A 237 -19.77 -13.48 -12.24
N LYS A 238 -20.42 -13.93 -13.31
CA LYS A 238 -21.10 -15.23 -13.35
C LYS A 238 -20.13 -16.41 -13.13
N LEU A 239 -18.97 -16.39 -13.78
CA LEU A 239 -17.95 -17.42 -13.63
C LEU A 239 -17.37 -17.49 -12.22
N GLY A 240 -17.26 -16.33 -11.57
CA GLY A 240 -16.81 -16.20 -10.18
C GLY A 240 -17.90 -16.35 -9.12
N ALA A 241 -19.15 -16.71 -9.51
CA ALA A 241 -20.31 -16.78 -8.62
C ALA A 241 -20.59 -15.48 -7.83
N ASN A 242 -20.20 -14.34 -8.37
CA ASN A 242 -20.46 -13.03 -7.78
C ASN A 242 -21.86 -12.52 -8.16
N ASN A 243 -22.76 -12.46 -7.19
CA ASN A 243 -24.15 -12.04 -7.39
C ASN A 243 -24.38 -10.54 -7.10
N ASN A 244 -23.34 -9.77 -6.82
CA ASN A 244 -23.48 -8.34 -6.58
C ASN A 244 -23.81 -7.60 -7.89
N ALA A 245 -24.50 -6.46 -7.77
CA ALA A 245 -24.74 -5.59 -8.92
C ALA A 245 -23.41 -5.11 -9.51
N TYR A 246 -23.30 -5.10 -10.82
CA TYR A 246 -22.08 -4.63 -11.50
C TYR A 246 -21.98 -3.11 -11.38
N VAL A 247 -20.93 -2.62 -10.71
CA VAL A 247 -20.59 -1.20 -10.67
C VAL A 247 -19.96 -0.82 -12.02
N LEU A 248 -20.72 -0.10 -12.84
CA LEU A 248 -20.29 0.34 -14.15
C LEU A 248 -19.38 1.57 -14.08
N ALA A 249 -19.75 2.57 -13.27
CA ALA A 249 -18.96 3.78 -13.07
C ALA A 249 -18.98 4.20 -11.60
N GLN A 250 -17.84 4.68 -11.12
CA GLN A 250 -17.65 5.16 -9.76
C GLN A 250 -17.47 6.67 -9.74
N ASN A 251 -17.72 7.28 -8.57
CA ASN A 251 -17.49 8.70 -8.33
C ASN A 251 -18.23 9.62 -9.31
N VAL A 252 -19.48 9.25 -9.65
CA VAL A 252 -20.34 10.07 -10.51
C VAL A 252 -20.93 11.25 -9.73
N ASP A 253 -21.06 12.38 -10.36
CA ASP A 253 -21.59 13.60 -9.75
C ASP A 253 -23.13 13.63 -9.76
N VAL A 254 -23.70 14.59 -9.05
CA VAL A 254 -25.15 14.77 -8.94
C VAL A 254 -25.80 15.11 -10.29
N ALA A 255 -25.09 15.83 -11.15
CA ALA A 255 -25.60 16.18 -12.48
C ALA A 255 -25.78 14.93 -13.34
N PHE A 256 -24.80 14.02 -13.34
CA PHE A 256 -24.88 12.74 -14.01
C PHE A 256 -25.98 11.84 -13.41
N CYS A 257 -26.12 11.83 -12.08
CA CYS A 257 -27.20 11.10 -11.41
C CYS A 257 -28.58 11.57 -11.89
N SER A 258 -28.78 12.88 -12.08
CA SER A 258 -30.02 13.46 -12.61
C SER A 258 -30.29 13.00 -14.04
N LEU A 259 -29.26 12.97 -14.90
CA LEU A 259 -29.39 12.46 -16.29
C LEU A 259 -29.83 11.00 -16.32
N ILE A 260 -29.28 10.14 -15.45
CA ILE A 260 -29.69 8.74 -15.34
C ILE A 260 -31.16 8.63 -14.90
N SER A 261 -31.55 9.42 -13.89
CA SER A 261 -32.91 9.39 -13.35
C SER A 261 -33.96 9.89 -14.36
N ASP A 262 -33.66 11.00 -15.04
CA ASP A 262 -34.55 11.63 -16.02
C ASP A 262 -34.64 10.83 -17.33
N GLY A 263 -33.51 10.23 -17.73
CA GLY A 263 -33.40 9.46 -18.98
C GLY A 263 -34.02 8.06 -18.93
N GLN A 264 -34.52 7.64 -17.76
CA GLN A 264 -35.16 6.31 -17.55
C GLN A 264 -34.33 5.15 -18.12
N PHE A 265 -33.00 5.15 -17.84
CA PHE A 265 -32.09 4.11 -18.27
C PHE A 265 -32.44 2.78 -17.61
N GLN A 266 -32.95 1.84 -18.39
CA GLN A 266 -33.32 0.51 -17.88
C GLN A 266 -32.08 -0.28 -17.47
N GLY A 267 -32.17 -1.00 -16.35
CA GLY A 267 -31.04 -1.74 -15.80
C GLY A 267 -30.03 -0.88 -15.03
N ALA A 268 -30.11 0.45 -15.13
CA ALA A 268 -29.24 1.37 -14.41
C ALA A 268 -29.80 1.70 -13.02
N LYS A 269 -28.94 1.72 -12.03
CA LYS A 269 -29.27 2.16 -10.66
C LYS A 269 -28.13 3.01 -10.11
N ILE A 270 -28.47 4.15 -9.51
CA ILE A 270 -27.53 4.96 -8.73
C ILE A 270 -27.56 4.47 -7.29
N ILE A 271 -26.39 4.18 -6.75
CA ILE A 271 -26.19 3.85 -5.34
C ILE A 271 -25.29 4.90 -4.69
N ARG A 272 -25.50 5.16 -3.40
CA ARG A 272 -24.55 5.96 -2.62
C ARG A 272 -23.28 5.13 -2.43
N SER A 273 -22.16 5.76 -2.59
CA SER A 273 -20.83 5.18 -2.41
C SER A 273 -19.95 6.19 -1.67
N SER A 274 -18.74 5.80 -1.32
CA SER A 274 -17.75 6.69 -0.73
C SER A 274 -16.44 6.61 -1.52
N ALA A 275 -15.87 7.76 -1.83
CA ALA A 275 -14.53 7.86 -2.40
C ALA A 275 -13.54 8.21 -1.30
N ARG A 276 -12.35 7.57 -1.33
CA ARG A 276 -11.26 7.93 -0.44
C ARG A 276 -10.73 9.31 -0.83
N GLN A 277 -10.67 10.22 0.12
CA GLN A 277 -10.23 11.60 -0.08
C GLN A 277 -8.98 11.87 0.75
N TYR A 278 -7.91 12.26 0.07
CA TYR A 278 -6.68 12.71 0.70
C TYR A 278 -6.77 14.21 0.93
N ALA A 279 -6.71 14.63 2.19
CA ALA A 279 -6.81 16.04 2.60
C ALA A 279 -5.46 16.77 2.55
N THR A 280 -4.41 16.06 2.16
CA THR A 280 -3.05 16.58 2.01
C THR A 280 -2.39 15.99 0.76
N THR A 281 -1.49 16.74 0.14
CA THR A 281 -0.59 16.27 -0.92
C THR A 281 0.73 15.72 -0.39
N TYR A 282 0.98 15.85 0.91
CA TYR A 282 2.16 15.36 1.61
C TYR A 282 1.95 13.96 2.19
N ALA A 283 3.03 13.34 2.61
CA ALA A 283 3.06 12.02 3.25
C ALA A 283 2.56 10.87 2.33
N ALA A 284 2.67 11.00 1.01
CA ALA A 284 2.16 10.02 0.07
C ALA A 284 2.69 8.60 0.33
N HIS A 285 3.99 8.46 0.59
CA HIS A 285 4.64 7.18 0.86
C HIS A 285 4.27 6.58 2.22
N ILE A 286 3.81 7.41 3.18
CA ILE A 286 3.33 6.95 4.49
C ILE A 286 1.87 6.52 4.38
N LEU A 287 1.00 7.39 3.87
CA LEU A 287 -0.44 7.18 3.83
C LEU A 287 -0.78 5.98 2.94
N GLY A 288 -0.15 5.89 1.79
CA GLY A 288 -0.38 4.79 0.86
C GLY A 288 -1.69 4.92 0.10
N THR A 289 -2.09 3.85 -0.55
CA THR A 289 -3.20 3.83 -1.50
C THR A 289 -4.19 2.73 -1.21
N VAL A 290 -5.43 2.93 -1.66
CA VAL A 290 -6.49 1.90 -1.66
C VAL A 290 -6.81 1.47 -3.09
N GLY A 291 -7.30 0.26 -3.26
CA GLY A 291 -7.72 -0.25 -4.57
C GLY A 291 -8.55 -1.50 -4.49
N GLY A 292 -9.08 -1.95 -5.63
CA GLY A 292 -9.78 -3.22 -5.73
C GLY A 292 -8.86 -4.40 -5.47
N ILE A 293 -9.41 -5.47 -4.95
CA ILE A 293 -8.68 -6.71 -4.67
C ILE A 293 -8.20 -7.31 -5.99
N SER A 294 -6.89 -7.39 -6.16
CA SER A 294 -6.26 -7.98 -7.35
C SER A 294 -6.17 -9.52 -7.26
N ASP A 295 -5.87 -10.05 -6.10
CA ASP A 295 -5.79 -11.50 -5.85
C ASP A 295 -6.74 -11.89 -4.70
N TYR A 296 -7.88 -12.49 -5.07
CA TYR A 296 -8.93 -12.88 -4.13
C TYR A 296 -8.62 -14.26 -3.53
N THR A 297 -7.81 -14.26 -2.48
CA THR A 297 -7.35 -15.47 -1.78
C THR A 297 -8.43 -16.04 -0.85
N ASP A 298 -8.21 -17.28 -0.40
CA ASP A 298 -9.10 -17.91 0.59
C ASP A 298 -9.07 -17.19 1.95
N ASP A 299 -7.92 -16.63 2.34
CA ASP A 299 -7.78 -15.78 3.52
C ASP A 299 -8.73 -14.56 3.46
N LEU A 300 -8.74 -13.85 2.34
CA LEU A 300 -9.65 -12.71 2.17
C LEU A 300 -11.12 -13.12 2.23
N LYS A 301 -11.46 -14.31 1.71
CA LYS A 301 -12.83 -14.85 1.82
C LYS A 301 -13.21 -15.16 3.28
N GLU A 302 -12.30 -15.80 4.03
CA GLU A 302 -12.51 -16.10 5.45
C GLU A 302 -12.65 -14.82 6.28
N ARG A 303 -11.93 -13.76 5.94
CA ARG A 303 -12.06 -12.42 6.52
C ARG A 303 -13.31 -11.67 6.05
N GLY A 304 -14.14 -12.29 5.21
CA GLY A 304 -15.42 -11.75 4.76
C GLY A 304 -15.32 -10.68 3.67
N TYR A 305 -14.20 -10.64 2.92
CA TYR A 305 -14.11 -9.77 1.74
C TYR A 305 -14.90 -10.34 0.57
N ARG A 306 -15.36 -9.46 -0.29
CA ARG A 306 -15.91 -9.79 -1.60
C ARG A 306 -14.86 -9.47 -2.67
N MET A 307 -15.01 -10.07 -3.84
CA MET A 307 -14.06 -9.90 -4.95
C MET A 307 -13.97 -8.44 -5.45
N ASP A 308 -15.02 -7.66 -5.24
CA ASP A 308 -15.18 -6.27 -5.67
C ASP A 308 -14.97 -5.25 -4.53
N ASP A 309 -14.55 -5.70 -3.34
CA ASP A 309 -14.24 -4.81 -2.23
C ASP A 309 -12.96 -4.01 -2.51
N THR A 310 -12.86 -2.88 -1.84
CA THR A 310 -11.65 -2.04 -1.80
C THR A 310 -10.83 -2.40 -0.58
N ILE A 311 -9.51 -2.55 -0.77
CA ILE A 311 -8.54 -2.87 0.28
C ILE A 311 -7.39 -1.86 0.25
N GLY A 312 -6.70 -1.68 1.37
CA GLY A 312 -5.44 -0.95 1.41
C GLY A 312 -4.35 -1.70 0.62
N LEU A 313 -3.69 -1.00 -0.30
CA LEU A 313 -2.66 -1.58 -1.16
C LEU A 313 -1.24 -1.31 -0.67
N SER A 314 -1.02 -0.21 0.03
CA SER A 314 0.29 0.21 0.51
C SER A 314 0.18 1.14 1.72
N GLY A 315 1.30 1.38 2.39
CA GLY A 315 1.41 2.34 3.48
C GLY A 315 0.47 2.06 4.65
N VAL A 316 0.04 3.11 5.33
CA VAL A 316 -0.89 3.09 6.46
C VAL A 316 -2.24 2.47 6.08
N GLU A 317 -2.72 2.72 4.84
CA GLU A 317 -3.95 2.13 4.33
C GLU A 317 -3.91 0.59 4.35
N ALA A 318 -2.77 -0.01 4.02
CA ALA A 318 -2.60 -1.46 4.05
C ALA A 318 -2.26 -1.98 5.46
N ALA A 319 -1.35 -1.29 6.17
CA ALA A 319 -0.87 -1.73 7.48
C ALA A 319 -1.99 -1.75 8.54
N PHE A 320 -2.91 -0.80 8.45
CA PHE A 320 -4.02 -0.66 9.40
C PHE A 320 -5.37 -1.04 8.77
N GLU A 321 -5.38 -1.90 7.75
CA GLU A 321 -6.59 -2.36 7.07
C GLU A 321 -7.64 -2.89 8.04
N ASP A 322 -7.25 -3.67 9.05
CA ASP A 322 -8.17 -4.29 10.01
C ASP A 322 -8.89 -3.25 10.89
N TYR A 323 -8.28 -2.09 11.10
CA TYR A 323 -8.91 -0.98 11.81
C TYR A 323 -9.68 -0.07 10.86
N LEU A 324 -9.12 0.20 9.68
CA LEU A 324 -9.69 1.15 8.73
C LEU A 324 -10.90 0.58 7.99
N ARG A 325 -10.96 -0.73 7.77
CA ARG A 325 -12.12 -1.37 7.16
C ARG A 325 -13.32 -1.28 8.07
N GLY A 326 -14.45 -0.75 7.55
CA GLY A 326 -15.73 -0.81 8.24
C GLY A 326 -16.39 -2.19 8.13
N THR A 327 -17.51 -2.35 8.77
CA THR A 327 -18.35 -3.56 8.64
C THR A 327 -19.60 -3.21 7.86
N ASP A 328 -19.80 -3.82 6.70
CA ASP A 328 -20.94 -3.58 5.83
C ASP A 328 -22.26 -3.92 6.52
N GLY A 329 -23.27 -3.11 6.24
CA GLY A 329 -24.63 -3.34 6.65
C GLY A 329 -25.44 -4.16 5.64
N LYS A 330 -26.62 -4.60 6.07
CA LYS A 330 -27.62 -5.27 5.23
C LYS A 330 -28.94 -4.55 5.37
N ARG A 331 -29.44 -4.02 4.25
CA ARG A 331 -30.75 -3.35 4.17
C ARG A 331 -31.76 -4.27 3.49
N MET A 332 -32.89 -4.45 4.13
CA MET A 332 -34.02 -5.18 3.60
C MET A 332 -34.99 -4.19 2.96
N ILE A 333 -35.30 -4.37 1.71
CA ILE A 333 -36.19 -3.52 0.92
C ILE A 333 -37.40 -4.36 0.51
N SER A 334 -38.58 -3.95 0.96
CA SER A 334 -39.86 -4.55 0.53
C SER A 334 -40.40 -3.79 -0.67
N VAL A 335 -40.75 -4.54 -1.72
CA VAL A 335 -41.32 -3.98 -2.94
C VAL A 335 -42.71 -4.57 -3.20
N ASN A 336 -43.62 -3.79 -3.76
CA ASN A 336 -44.93 -4.27 -4.22
C ASN A 336 -44.83 -4.93 -5.61
N SER A 337 -45.95 -5.43 -6.13
CA SER A 337 -46.03 -6.06 -7.46
C SER A 337 -45.61 -5.15 -8.61
N ASP A 338 -45.64 -3.83 -8.41
CA ASP A 338 -45.26 -2.83 -9.40
C ASP A 338 -43.76 -2.41 -9.27
N GLY A 339 -43.01 -3.06 -8.35
CA GLY A 339 -41.63 -2.75 -8.08
C GLY A 339 -41.39 -1.49 -7.22
N LYS A 340 -42.46 -0.88 -6.66
CA LYS A 340 -42.32 0.28 -5.80
C LYS A 340 -41.96 -0.12 -4.37
N ILE A 341 -40.96 0.55 -3.79
CA ILE A 341 -40.55 0.34 -2.40
C ILE A 341 -41.70 0.69 -1.45
N THR A 342 -42.06 -0.27 -0.62
CA THR A 342 -43.14 -0.14 0.39
C THR A 342 -42.61 -0.05 1.82
N GLY A 343 -41.36 -0.42 2.04
CA GLY A 343 -40.70 -0.31 3.32
C GLY A 343 -39.24 -0.68 3.21
N GLU A 344 -38.40 -0.13 4.09
CA GLU A 344 -36.99 -0.50 4.22
C GLU A 344 -36.58 -0.46 5.69
N TYR A 345 -35.68 -1.38 6.06
CA TYR A 345 -35.04 -1.40 7.38
C TYR A 345 -33.68 -2.07 7.31
N TYR A 346 -32.78 -1.74 8.22
CA TYR A 346 -31.50 -2.41 8.35
C TYR A 346 -31.65 -3.69 9.17
N SER A 347 -31.33 -4.84 8.60
CA SER A 347 -31.16 -6.09 9.33
C SER A 347 -29.79 -6.16 10.01
N VAL A 348 -28.79 -5.47 9.43
CA VAL A 348 -27.48 -5.21 10.01
C VAL A 348 -27.13 -3.76 9.67
N GLU A 349 -26.89 -2.94 10.68
CA GLU A 349 -26.45 -1.56 10.47
C GLU A 349 -24.99 -1.53 10.03
N PRO A 350 -24.62 -0.72 9.02
CA PRO A 350 -23.23 -0.54 8.65
C PRO A 350 -22.47 0.18 9.78
N ARG A 351 -21.25 -0.28 10.05
CA ARG A 351 -20.35 0.33 11.04
C ARG A 351 -19.12 0.84 10.34
N SER A 352 -18.85 2.14 10.44
CA SER A 352 -17.65 2.76 9.91
C SER A 352 -16.38 2.17 10.55
N GLY A 353 -15.27 2.17 9.81
CA GLY A 353 -13.96 1.82 10.35
C GLY A 353 -13.50 2.79 11.42
N TYR A 354 -12.50 2.40 12.19
CA TYR A 354 -11.93 3.18 13.29
C TYR A 354 -11.10 4.35 12.77
N THR A 355 -10.94 5.38 13.61
CA THR A 355 -10.01 6.48 13.36
C THR A 355 -8.60 6.07 13.78
N VAL A 356 -7.65 6.11 12.84
CA VAL A 356 -6.23 5.86 13.08
C VAL A 356 -5.50 7.19 13.20
N GLU A 357 -5.02 7.48 14.40
CA GLU A 357 -4.20 8.66 14.70
C GLU A 357 -2.72 8.26 14.61
N LEU A 358 -1.98 8.96 13.74
CA LEU A 358 -0.56 8.69 13.51
C LEU A 358 0.35 9.50 14.44
N THR A 359 1.59 9.05 14.60
CA THR A 359 2.67 9.79 15.29
C THR A 359 3.20 10.95 14.44
N VAL A 360 2.94 10.93 13.13
CA VAL A 360 3.40 11.94 12.16
C VAL A 360 2.83 13.30 12.49
N ASP A 361 3.71 14.30 12.44
CA ASP A 361 3.33 15.71 12.50
C ASP A 361 3.26 16.27 11.08
N LEU A 362 2.07 16.64 10.62
CA LEU A 362 1.89 17.13 9.25
C LEU A 362 2.71 18.37 8.93
N LYS A 363 2.86 19.31 9.88
CA LYS A 363 3.66 20.52 9.63
C LYS A 363 5.13 20.19 9.46
N LEU A 364 5.66 19.29 10.30
CA LEU A 364 7.04 18.83 10.15
C LEU A 364 7.22 18.03 8.87
N GLN A 365 6.28 17.16 8.54
CA GLN A 365 6.30 16.37 7.30
C GLN A 365 6.37 17.29 6.06
N GLN A 366 5.54 18.34 6.00
CA GLN A 366 5.58 19.36 4.97
C GLN A 366 6.96 20.01 4.86
N ALA A 367 7.48 20.52 5.99
CA ALA A 367 8.80 21.15 6.02
C ALA A 367 9.92 20.20 5.53
N VAL A 368 9.86 18.92 5.90
CA VAL A 368 10.84 17.92 5.50
C VAL A 368 10.75 17.64 3.98
N GLU A 369 9.55 17.42 3.44
CA GLU A 369 9.37 17.16 2.00
C GLU A 369 9.77 18.36 1.14
N ASP A 370 9.34 19.57 1.53
CA ASP A 370 9.65 20.80 0.80
C ASP A 370 11.17 21.07 0.79
N THR A 371 11.83 20.92 1.94
CA THR A 371 13.28 21.13 2.06
C THR A 371 14.06 20.12 1.22
N LEU A 372 13.63 18.85 1.19
CA LEU A 372 14.23 17.83 0.33
C LEU A 372 14.01 18.14 -1.15
N ALA A 373 12.80 18.51 -1.53
CA ALA A 373 12.47 18.84 -2.92
C ALA A 373 13.30 20.03 -3.43
N VAL A 374 13.41 21.09 -2.62
CA VAL A 374 14.26 22.24 -2.93
C VAL A 374 15.72 21.83 -3.09
N LYS A 375 16.25 20.99 -2.17
CA LYS A 375 17.64 20.53 -2.23
C LYS A 375 17.90 19.69 -3.49
N VAL A 376 17.01 18.74 -3.79
CA VAL A 376 17.11 17.90 -4.99
C VAL A 376 17.06 18.74 -6.26
N ALA A 377 16.11 19.68 -6.37
CA ALA A 377 15.98 20.56 -7.53
C ALA A 377 17.23 21.43 -7.75
N GLN A 378 17.76 22.05 -6.67
CA GLN A 378 18.99 22.86 -6.74
C GLN A 378 20.20 22.08 -7.28
N LEU A 379 20.37 20.85 -6.80
CA LEU A 379 21.50 20.02 -7.18
C LEU A 379 21.31 19.37 -8.55
N ASN A 380 20.07 19.05 -8.93
CA ASN A 380 19.76 18.59 -10.28
C ASN A 380 20.06 19.67 -11.33
N GLN A 381 19.65 20.90 -11.05
CA GLN A 381 19.98 22.04 -11.92
C GLN A 381 21.50 22.27 -12.04
N LYS A 382 22.22 22.20 -10.91
CA LYS A 382 23.70 22.37 -10.88
C LYS A 382 24.42 21.30 -11.67
N ASP A 383 24.01 20.03 -11.51
CA ASP A 383 24.74 18.86 -12.04
C ASP A 383 24.12 18.33 -13.34
N HIS A 384 23.07 18.99 -13.88
CA HIS A 384 22.33 18.59 -15.08
C HIS A 384 21.80 17.15 -15.00
N LEU A 385 21.21 16.78 -13.85
CA LEU A 385 20.57 15.50 -13.58
C LEU A 385 19.06 15.66 -13.41
N ASP A 386 18.30 14.60 -13.74
CA ASP A 386 16.84 14.53 -13.60
C ASP A 386 16.36 13.34 -12.76
N SER A 387 17.29 12.47 -12.35
CA SER A 387 17.01 11.18 -11.72
C SER A 387 17.61 11.04 -10.31
N ARG A 388 17.72 12.16 -9.55
CA ARG A 388 18.23 12.14 -8.18
C ARG A 388 17.11 11.90 -7.19
N GLY A 389 17.31 10.97 -6.27
CA GLY A 389 16.41 10.74 -5.14
C GLY A 389 16.98 11.26 -3.83
N ALA A 390 16.10 11.48 -2.85
CA ALA A 390 16.46 11.80 -1.49
C ALA A 390 15.46 11.17 -0.50
N ALA A 391 15.88 11.02 0.76
CA ALA A 391 15.00 10.59 1.83
C ALA A 391 15.39 11.22 3.16
N ALA A 392 14.40 11.32 4.04
CA ALA A 392 14.57 11.76 5.42
C ALA A 392 13.72 10.93 6.37
N ALA A 393 14.24 10.71 7.57
CA ALA A 393 13.51 10.16 8.71
C ALA A 393 13.78 11.02 9.96
N VAL A 394 12.70 11.38 10.67
CA VAL A 394 12.75 12.12 11.94
C VAL A 394 12.02 11.30 12.99
N ILE A 395 12.73 10.86 14.01
CA ILE A 395 12.23 10.01 15.11
C ILE A 395 12.32 10.77 16.43
N LYS A 396 11.28 10.62 17.26
CA LYS A 396 11.29 11.14 18.63
C LYS A 396 12.12 10.22 19.52
N VAL A 397 13.09 10.80 20.18
CA VAL A 397 13.98 10.10 21.12
C VAL A 397 13.20 9.62 22.34
N GLY A 398 13.44 8.37 22.76
CA GLY A 398 12.85 7.79 23.97
C GLY A 398 11.44 7.20 23.79
N THR A 399 10.85 7.29 22.58
CA THR A 399 9.55 6.67 22.29
C THR A 399 9.52 5.90 20.97
N GLY A 400 10.40 6.19 20.00
CA GLY A 400 10.38 5.59 18.68
C GLY A 400 9.31 6.16 17.72
N GLU A 401 8.49 7.14 18.18
CA GLU A 401 7.48 7.79 17.33
C GLU A 401 8.13 8.40 16.08
N ILE A 402 7.63 8.02 14.89
CA ILE A 402 8.03 8.64 13.62
C ILE A 402 7.29 9.96 13.47
N LEU A 403 8.03 11.08 13.55
CA LEU A 403 7.47 12.42 13.45
C LEU A 403 7.34 12.90 12.00
N ALA A 404 8.28 12.48 11.15
CA ALA A 404 8.24 12.68 9.71
C ALA A 404 9.05 11.60 9.00
N LEU A 405 8.57 11.19 7.81
CA LEU A 405 9.22 10.20 6.97
C LEU A 405 8.98 10.58 5.51
N ALA A 406 10.02 11.01 4.81
CA ALA A 406 9.89 11.58 3.48
C ALA A 406 10.77 10.87 2.45
N SER A 407 10.26 10.76 1.22
CA SER A 407 10.98 10.32 0.04
C SER A 407 10.75 11.32 -1.09
N CYS A 408 11.81 11.68 -1.79
CA CYS A 408 11.79 12.63 -2.90
C CYS A 408 12.40 11.95 -4.15
N PRO A 409 11.80 12.12 -5.35
CA PRO A 409 10.52 12.82 -5.58
C PRO A 409 9.34 12.08 -4.93
N SER A 410 8.28 12.84 -4.62
CA SER A 410 7.00 12.35 -4.14
C SER A 410 5.96 12.37 -5.26
N TYR A 411 4.73 11.96 -4.97
CA TYR A 411 3.62 11.94 -5.91
C TYR A 411 2.31 12.36 -5.21
N ASP A 412 1.30 12.74 -5.99
CA ASP A 412 -0.01 13.13 -5.47
C ASP A 412 -0.94 11.92 -5.38
N LEU A 413 -1.38 11.59 -4.16
CA LEU A 413 -2.32 10.51 -3.91
C LEU A 413 -3.71 10.75 -4.51
N SER A 414 -4.09 11.99 -4.79
CA SER A 414 -5.39 12.31 -5.41
C SER A 414 -5.43 11.93 -6.89
N THR A 415 -4.29 11.96 -7.58
CA THR A 415 -4.18 11.70 -9.03
C THR A 415 -3.41 10.43 -9.38
N TRP A 416 -2.81 9.75 -8.41
CA TRP A 416 -1.84 8.65 -8.61
C TRP A 416 -2.32 7.56 -9.58
N ARG A 417 -3.63 7.24 -9.58
CA ARG A 417 -4.17 6.21 -10.49
C ARG A 417 -4.12 6.65 -11.95
N LYS A 418 -4.43 7.93 -12.19
CA LYS A 418 -4.38 8.52 -13.53
C LYS A 418 -2.94 8.62 -14.02
N ASP A 419 -2.03 8.98 -13.12
CA ASP A 419 -0.64 9.26 -13.43
C ASP A 419 0.26 8.02 -13.29
N PHE A 420 -0.31 6.85 -12.94
CA PHE A 420 0.44 5.65 -12.56
C PHE A 420 1.46 5.20 -13.62
N ALA A 421 1.10 5.24 -14.90
CA ALA A 421 2.00 4.83 -15.99
C ALA A 421 3.24 5.74 -16.07
N GLU A 422 3.03 7.06 -15.94
CA GLU A 422 4.11 8.06 -15.92
C GLU A 422 4.98 7.91 -14.67
N LEU A 423 4.37 7.79 -13.49
CA LEU A 423 5.06 7.61 -12.21
C LEU A 423 5.90 6.32 -12.17
N ARG A 424 5.38 5.23 -12.75
CA ARG A 424 6.08 3.93 -12.82
C ARG A 424 7.32 4.00 -13.70
N ASP A 425 7.22 4.67 -14.85
CA ASP A 425 8.25 4.71 -15.88
C ASP A 425 9.24 5.88 -15.67
N ASP A 426 9.00 6.75 -14.68
CA ASP A 426 9.89 7.86 -14.31
C ASP A 426 11.24 7.33 -13.79
N PRO A 427 12.39 7.74 -14.41
CA PRO A 427 13.72 7.33 -13.96
C PRO A 427 14.07 7.78 -12.53
N ALA A 428 13.40 8.79 -11.99
CA ALA A 428 13.57 9.24 -10.60
C ALA A 428 12.79 8.38 -9.60
N LYS A 429 11.96 7.43 -10.06
CA LYS A 429 11.23 6.44 -9.26
C LYS A 429 10.41 7.05 -8.11
N PRO A 430 9.44 7.94 -8.38
CA PRO A 430 8.66 8.63 -7.36
C PRO A 430 7.83 7.68 -6.48
N LEU A 431 7.44 6.50 -6.95
CA LEU A 431 6.67 5.52 -6.17
C LEU A 431 7.50 4.79 -5.10
N THR A 432 8.83 4.94 -5.09
CA THR A 432 9.70 4.25 -4.16
C THR A 432 9.74 4.95 -2.80
N ASN A 433 9.30 4.28 -1.73
CA ASN A 433 9.55 4.75 -0.38
C ASN A 433 11.02 4.53 0.00
N ARG A 434 11.86 5.53 -0.30
CA ARG A 434 13.31 5.47 -0.06
C ARG A 434 13.66 5.43 1.42
N ALA A 435 12.81 6.02 2.24
CA ALA A 435 13.09 6.13 3.67
C ALA A 435 13.04 4.77 4.39
N THR A 436 12.18 3.85 3.92
CA THR A 436 12.01 2.51 4.51
C THR A 436 12.55 1.37 3.65
N ASN A 437 12.52 1.52 2.31
CA ASN A 437 12.76 0.39 1.40
C ASN A 437 14.07 0.47 0.61
N SER A 438 14.81 1.60 0.69
CA SER A 438 16.09 1.73 0.00
C SER A 438 17.24 1.75 1.00
N PRO A 439 18.00 0.64 1.12
CA PRO A 439 19.21 0.63 1.92
C PRO A 439 20.35 1.32 1.20
N TYR A 440 21.18 2.05 1.94
CA TYR A 440 22.33 2.78 1.45
C TYR A 440 23.56 2.48 2.29
N ALA A 441 24.73 2.47 1.66
CA ALA A 441 25.99 2.43 2.37
C ALA A 441 26.11 3.68 3.28
N PRO A 442 26.31 3.51 4.59
CA PRO A 442 26.19 4.61 5.55
C PRO A 442 27.41 5.54 5.56
N GLY A 443 28.57 5.06 5.13
CA GLY A 443 29.80 5.82 5.25
C GLY A 443 30.10 6.24 6.68
N SER A 444 30.76 7.39 6.85
CA SER A 444 31.21 7.89 8.16
C SER A 444 30.09 8.17 9.18
N THR A 445 28.81 8.03 8.82
CA THR A 445 27.72 8.14 9.80
C THR A 445 27.67 6.95 10.76
N LEU A 446 28.35 5.84 10.49
CA LEU A 446 28.51 4.73 11.44
C LEU A 446 29.58 4.96 12.53
N LYS A 447 30.45 5.94 12.38
CA LYS A 447 31.55 6.15 13.35
C LYS A 447 31.07 6.34 14.79
N PRO A 448 29.94 7.01 15.09
CA PRO A 448 29.40 7.03 16.44
C PRO A 448 29.05 5.64 16.99
N ALA A 449 28.43 4.77 16.18
CA ALA A 449 28.12 3.39 16.57
C ALA A 449 29.39 2.57 16.80
N THR A 450 30.39 2.69 15.91
CA THR A 450 31.70 2.06 16.08
C THR A 450 32.42 2.53 17.35
N ALA A 451 32.29 3.83 17.70
CA ALA A 451 32.87 4.38 18.92
C ALA A 451 32.25 3.76 20.19
N VAL A 452 30.92 3.57 20.19
CA VAL A 452 30.24 2.84 21.27
C VAL A 452 30.77 1.42 21.36
N ALA A 453 30.80 0.69 20.24
CA ALA A 453 31.31 -0.69 20.19
C ALA A 453 32.74 -0.79 20.73
N ALA A 454 33.64 0.11 20.31
CA ALA A 454 35.04 0.09 20.71
C ALA A 454 35.25 0.41 22.20
N LEU A 455 34.47 1.33 22.76
CA LEU A 455 34.56 1.69 24.17
C LEU A 455 33.93 0.63 25.07
N GLU A 456 32.74 0.15 24.75
CA GLU A 456 32.03 -0.82 25.58
C GLU A 456 32.61 -2.25 25.48
N SER A 457 33.23 -2.62 24.35
CA SER A 457 34.01 -3.85 24.27
C SER A 457 35.39 -3.79 24.94
N GLY A 458 35.80 -2.60 25.39
CA GLY A 458 37.06 -2.40 26.10
C GLY A 458 38.31 -2.40 25.25
N VAL A 459 38.19 -2.38 23.89
CA VAL A 459 39.37 -2.36 23.00
C VAL A 459 40.05 -1.00 22.96
N THR A 460 39.41 0.04 23.47
CA THR A 460 39.95 1.37 23.65
C THR A 460 39.37 2.05 24.90
N THR A 461 39.89 3.24 25.28
CA THR A 461 39.33 4.10 26.31
C THR A 461 39.07 5.50 25.76
N THR A 462 38.34 6.33 26.53
CA THR A 462 38.05 7.73 26.16
C THR A 462 39.30 8.60 26.04
N THR A 463 40.40 8.19 26.64
CA THR A 463 41.68 8.93 26.73
C THR A 463 42.79 8.31 25.82
N GLU A 464 42.67 7.06 25.42
CA GLU A 464 43.64 6.45 24.52
C GLU A 464 43.73 7.24 23.21
N THR A 465 44.98 7.45 22.75
CA THR A 465 45.22 8.15 21.48
C THR A 465 45.91 7.25 20.46
N ILE A 466 45.43 7.29 19.22
CA ILE A 466 46.01 6.66 18.06
C ILE A 466 46.61 7.75 17.18
N PHE A 467 47.81 7.52 16.64
CA PHE A 467 48.44 8.45 15.70
C PHE A 467 47.96 8.18 14.27
N ASP A 468 47.36 9.16 13.62
CA ASP A 468 47.00 9.14 12.20
C ASP A 468 48.08 9.83 11.35
N PRO A 469 48.89 9.06 10.59
CA PRO A 469 49.86 9.60 9.64
C PRO A 469 49.24 9.97 8.29
N GLY A 470 47.90 9.88 8.11
CA GLY A 470 47.20 10.04 6.85
C GLY A 470 46.84 8.73 6.16
N TYR A 471 47.12 7.60 6.77
CA TYR A 471 46.79 6.26 6.27
C TYR A 471 46.76 5.23 7.42
N TRP A 472 46.10 4.11 7.12
CA TRP A 472 46.13 2.91 7.97
C TRP A 472 46.62 1.72 7.14
N LYS A 473 47.29 0.77 7.78
CA LYS A 473 47.67 -0.50 7.18
C LYS A 473 47.58 -1.63 8.21
N TYR A 474 47.34 -2.84 7.73
CA TYR A 474 47.44 -4.01 8.60
C TYR A 474 48.82 -4.11 9.22
N PRO A 475 48.94 -4.54 10.47
CA PRO A 475 50.27 -4.72 11.12
C PRO A 475 51.20 -5.64 10.36
N SER A 476 50.67 -6.67 9.68
CA SER A 476 51.40 -7.64 8.87
C SER A 476 51.56 -7.25 7.40
N ALA A 477 50.98 -6.15 6.95
CA ALA A 477 50.96 -5.76 5.54
C ALA A 477 52.25 -5.03 5.13
N THR A 478 52.63 -5.21 3.85
CA THR A 478 53.68 -4.41 3.20
C THR A 478 53.24 -2.94 3.10
N TRP A 479 54.23 -2.03 2.89
CA TRP A 479 53.91 -0.60 2.74
C TRP A 479 52.94 -0.27 1.59
N GLU A 480 52.88 -1.10 0.57
CA GLU A 480 52.00 -0.92 -0.61
C GLU A 480 50.54 -1.16 -0.31
N ASN A 481 50.20 -1.94 0.73
CA ASN A 481 48.85 -2.31 1.13
C ASN A 481 48.29 -1.35 2.21
N LYS A 482 48.37 -0.05 1.97
CA LYS A 482 47.85 0.97 2.87
C LYS A 482 46.51 1.56 2.37
N THR A 483 45.59 1.80 3.29
CA THR A 483 44.34 2.53 3.04
C THR A 483 44.48 3.96 3.55
N ASN A 484 44.20 4.93 2.71
CA ASN A 484 44.42 6.32 3.05
C ASN A 484 43.23 6.93 3.86
N CYS A 485 43.61 7.74 4.87
CA CYS A 485 42.66 8.65 5.47
C CYS A 485 42.26 9.74 4.45
N TRP A 486 41.04 10.32 4.61
CA TRP A 486 40.61 11.42 3.73
C TRP A 486 41.59 12.63 3.82
N LYS A 487 42.13 12.91 5.01
CA LYS A 487 43.20 13.90 5.23
C LYS A 487 44.55 13.24 5.03
N ARG A 488 45.12 13.40 3.86
CA ARG A 488 46.40 12.74 3.45
C ARG A 488 47.62 13.13 4.29
N SER A 489 47.60 14.35 4.91
CA SER A 489 48.65 14.82 5.82
C SER A 489 48.49 14.26 7.24
N GLY A 490 47.47 13.45 7.48
CA GLY A 490 47.12 12.91 8.79
C GLY A 490 46.45 13.90 9.75
N HIS A 491 45.82 13.34 10.77
CA HIS A 491 45.20 14.12 11.87
C HIS A 491 46.13 14.20 13.12
N GLY A 492 47.23 13.47 13.14
CA GLY A 492 48.07 13.38 14.31
C GLY A 492 47.48 12.48 15.41
N LYS A 493 47.65 12.82 16.67
CA LYS A 493 47.10 12.05 17.79
C LYS A 493 45.61 12.29 17.96
N MET A 494 44.80 11.22 17.83
CA MET A 494 43.35 11.23 17.93
C MET A 494 42.87 10.29 19.03
N ASN A 495 42.03 10.78 19.95
CA ASN A 495 41.21 9.93 20.80
C ASN A 495 39.81 9.78 20.16
N VAL A 496 38.94 8.97 20.75
CA VAL A 496 37.61 8.66 20.18
C VAL A 496 36.78 9.93 19.88
N THR A 497 36.73 10.89 20.80
CA THR A 497 35.98 12.14 20.63
C THR A 497 36.52 12.97 19.47
N SER A 498 37.84 13.22 19.44
CA SER A 498 38.48 13.96 18.34
C SER A 498 38.44 13.24 17.02
N ALA A 499 38.43 11.90 17.03
CA ALA A 499 38.30 11.08 15.83
C ALA A 499 36.89 11.19 15.20
N ILE A 500 35.81 11.28 16.00
CA ILE A 500 34.46 11.58 15.53
C ILE A 500 34.41 13.00 14.94
N THR A 501 34.89 14.01 15.73
CA THR A 501 34.89 15.41 15.31
C THR A 501 35.63 15.64 13.98
N ASN A 502 36.78 14.99 13.78
CA ASN A 502 37.59 15.13 12.57
C ASN A 502 37.28 14.05 11.52
N SER A 503 36.30 13.17 11.78
CA SER A 503 35.96 12.06 10.91
C SER A 503 37.17 11.21 10.47
N CYS A 504 38.12 10.92 11.39
CA CYS A 504 39.39 10.23 11.11
C CYS A 504 39.14 8.77 10.72
N ASN A 505 39.45 8.39 9.47
CA ASN A 505 39.29 7.00 9.04
C ASN A 505 40.30 6.08 9.72
N THR A 506 41.57 6.51 9.84
CA THR A 506 42.66 5.72 10.44
C THR A 506 42.29 5.24 11.85
N TYR A 507 41.73 6.12 12.68
CA TYR A 507 41.28 5.74 14.02
C TYR A 507 40.24 4.63 14.00
N PHE A 508 39.21 4.78 13.18
CA PHE A 508 38.12 3.80 13.13
C PHE A 508 38.49 2.50 12.45
N MET A 509 39.42 2.50 11.46
CA MET A 509 39.95 1.28 10.89
C MET A 509 40.74 0.48 11.93
N GLU A 510 41.51 1.14 12.77
CA GLU A 510 42.24 0.49 13.88
C GLU A 510 41.25 -0.12 14.90
N MET A 511 40.14 0.59 15.22
CA MET A 511 39.12 0.05 16.11
C MET A 511 38.43 -1.18 15.49
N GLY A 512 38.09 -1.14 14.22
CA GLY A 512 37.54 -2.32 13.51
C GLY A 512 38.49 -3.52 13.51
N TYR A 513 39.75 -3.28 13.25
CA TYR A 513 40.75 -4.31 13.30
C TYR A 513 40.89 -4.96 14.69
N ARG A 514 40.85 -4.15 15.76
CA ARG A 514 40.97 -4.66 17.14
C ARG A 514 39.73 -5.43 17.60
N MET A 515 38.52 -5.00 17.19
CA MET A 515 37.25 -5.64 17.57
C MET A 515 36.95 -6.90 16.74
N GLY A 516 37.27 -6.87 15.44
CA GLY A 516 36.80 -7.86 14.50
C GLY A 516 35.34 -7.61 14.06
N LEU A 517 34.92 -8.31 13.01
CA LEU A 517 33.65 -8.05 12.35
C LEU A 517 32.44 -8.52 13.18
N ASP A 518 32.57 -9.65 13.88
CA ASP A 518 31.49 -10.23 14.68
C ASP A 518 31.09 -9.28 15.83
N THR A 519 32.07 -8.76 16.56
CA THR A 519 31.82 -7.77 17.64
C THR A 519 31.19 -6.49 17.09
N LEU A 520 31.67 -5.98 15.93
CA LEU A 520 31.07 -4.81 15.30
C LEU A 520 29.59 -5.05 14.97
N ASN A 521 29.28 -6.17 14.32
CA ASN A 521 27.91 -6.51 13.91
C ASN A 521 26.99 -6.72 15.13
N GLU A 522 27.49 -7.33 16.22
CA GLU A 522 26.73 -7.47 17.46
C GLU A 522 26.29 -6.11 18.02
N TYR A 523 27.20 -5.14 18.12
CA TYR A 523 26.85 -3.80 18.60
C TYR A 523 25.96 -3.03 17.60
N TYR A 524 26.16 -3.23 16.30
CA TYR A 524 25.32 -2.60 15.28
C TYR A 524 23.89 -3.14 15.35
N SER A 525 23.70 -4.46 15.47
CA SER A 525 22.38 -5.07 15.68
C SER A 525 21.72 -4.58 16.98
N ALA A 526 22.50 -4.50 18.09
CA ALA A 526 21.98 -3.98 19.35
C ALA A 526 21.53 -2.50 19.29
N LEU A 527 22.09 -1.73 18.36
CA LEU A 527 21.66 -0.36 18.04
C LEU A 527 20.53 -0.29 17.00
N GLY A 528 20.05 -1.43 16.48
CA GLY A 528 18.97 -1.52 15.49
C GLY A 528 19.41 -1.47 14.03
N LEU A 529 20.71 -1.51 13.75
CA LEU A 529 21.24 -1.51 12.39
C LEU A 529 21.21 -2.93 11.82
N GLY A 530 20.64 -3.11 10.62
CA GLY A 530 20.50 -4.41 9.98
C GLY A 530 19.39 -5.29 10.54
N GLU A 531 18.57 -4.75 11.42
CA GLU A 531 17.42 -5.39 12.06
C GLU A 531 16.10 -4.71 11.63
N PRO A 532 14.94 -5.38 11.73
CA PRO A 532 13.65 -4.73 11.56
C PRO A 532 13.50 -3.57 12.55
N THR A 533 13.00 -2.43 12.07
CA THR A 533 12.78 -1.26 12.94
C THR A 533 11.49 -1.36 13.75
N GLY A 534 10.59 -2.25 13.35
CA GLY A 534 9.25 -2.40 13.95
C GLY A 534 8.17 -1.52 13.32
N ILE A 535 8.50 -0.77 12.26
CA ILE A 535 7.51 0.06 11.57
C ILE A 535 6.41 -0.81 10.95
N GLU A 536 5.16 -0.37 11.05
CA GLU A 536 3.99 -1.14 10.60
C GLU A 536 3.85 -1.23 9.08
N VAL A 537 4.52 -0.34 8.34
CA VAL A 537 4.54 -0.39 6.87
C VAL A 537 5.73 -1.22 6.39
N GLY A 538 5.69 -1.62 5.11
CA GLY A 538 6.79 -2.42 4.54
C GLY A 538 8.14 -1.73 4.63
N GLU A 539 9.16 -2.48 5.06
CA GLU A 539 10.53 -2.01 5.20
C GLU A 539 11.55 -3.01 4.66
N SER A 540 12.76 -2.52 4.37
CA SER A 540 13.95 -3.32 4.14
C SER A 540 14.80 -3.32 5.41
N THR A 541 15.24 -4.50 5.83
CA THR A 541 16.14 -4.65 6.99
C THR A 541 17.57 -4.23 6.70
N GLY A 542 17.90 -3.85 5.46
CA GLY A 542 19.28 -3.61 5.08
C GLY A 542 20.13 -4.87 5.17
N ARG A 543 21.42 -4.71 5.40
CA ARG A 543 22.34 -5.83 5.63
C ARG A 543 23.56 -5.43 6.45
N GLN A 544 24.01 -6.34 7.28
CA GLN A 544 25.28 -6.24 8.00
C GLN A 544 26.49 -6.51 7.06
N ALA A 545 27.66 -6.06 7.48
CA ALA A 545 28.89 -6.39 6.78
C ALA A 545 29.21 -7.89 6.90
N VAL A 546 29.69 -8.47 5.82
CA VAL A 546 30.18 -9.86 5.79
C VAL A 546 31.57 -9.91 5.17
N ASN A 547 32.41 -10.86 5.64
CA ASN A 547 33.73 -11.09 5.04
C ASN A 547 33.58 -11.68 3.63
N GLU A 548 34.29 -11.14 2.68
CA GLU A 548 34.26 -11.57 1.29
C GLU A 548 35.62 -12.06 0.85
N SER A 549 35.66 -13.20 0.15
CA SER A 549 36.90 -13.76 -0.48
C SER A 549 38.10 -13.88 0.46
N GLY A 550 37.85 -14.12 1.76
CA GLY A 550 38.93 -14.25 2.77
C GLY A 550 39.54 -12.92 3.20
N GLN A 551 38.94 -11.79 2.82
CA GLN A 551 39.33 -10.45 3.30
C GLN A 551 38.54 -10.08 4.55
N ASP A 552 39.26 -9.71 5.62
CA ASP A 552 38.66 -9.16 6.82
C ASP A 552 38.05 -7.78 6.50
N GLN A 553 36.74 -7.66 6.61
CA GLN A 553 35.99 -6.44 6.33
C GLN A 553 35.85 -5.50 7.56
N ALA A 554 36.27 -5.93 8.76
CA ALA A 554 36.07 -5.16 9.97
C ALA A 554 36.67 -3.73 9.93
N PRO A 555 37.91 -3.50 9.43
CA PRO A 555 38.44 -2.14 9.31
C PRO A 555 37.61 -1.22 8.42
N TRP A 556 37.01 -1.74 7.34
CA TRP A 556 36.17 -0.97 6.40
C TRP A 556 34.75 -0.79 6.95
N ALA A 557 34.20 -1.83 7.58
CA ALA A 557 32.89 -1.79 8.24
C ALA A 557 32.86 -0.73 9.34
N ALA A 558 33.94 -0.58 10.10
CA ALA A 558 34.07 0.36 11.21
C ALA A 558 33.93 1.85 10.81
N PHE A 559 34.10 2.20 9.54
CA PHE A 559 33.83 3.56 9.05
C PHE A 559 32.79 3.61 7.90
N GLY A 560 32.06 2.51 7.72
CA GLY A 560 30.89 2.43 6.84
C GLY A 560 31.20 2.28 5.35
N GLN A 561 32.32 1.63 4.98
CA GLN A 561 32.79 1.47 3.61
C GLN A 561 32.96 -0.01 3.19
N ALA A 562 32.44 -0.96 3.99
CA ALA A 562 32.31 -2.35 3.57
C ALA A 562 31.00 -2.55 2.78
N ASN A 563 30.49 -3.78 2.74
CA ASN A 563 29.29 -4.14 1.99
C ASN A 563 27.98 -4.03 2.80
N GLN A 564 28.01 -3.37 3.99
CA GLN A 564 26.79 -3.08 4.76
C GLN A 564 26.00 -1.93 4.17
N GLU A 565 24.67 -2.04 4.29
CA GLU A 565 23.71 -1.03 3.83
C GLU A 565 22.52 -0.93 4.79
N TYR A 566 22.07 0.29 5.06
CA TYR A 566 20.97 0.57 5.98
C TYR A 566 20.02 1.60 5.40
N THR A 567 18.74 1.50 5.79
CA THR A 567 17.75 2.49 5.37
C THR A 567 17.89 3.80 6.16
N PRO A 568 17.42 4.93 5.62
CA PRO A 568 17.35 6.20 6.38
C PRO A 568 16.63 6.05 7.72
N LEU A 569 15.57 5.23 7.78
CA LEU A 569 14.84 4.97 9.02
C LEU A 569 15.72 4.26 10.05
N GLN A 570 16.47 3.22 9.66
CA GLN A 570 17.42 2.55 10.54
C GLN A 570 18.51 3.50 11.02
N LEU A 571 19.01 4.40 10.15
CA LEU A 571 20.02 5.40 10.53
C LEU A 571 19.47 6.44 11.54
N ALA A 572 18.21 6.83 11.45
CA ALA A 572 17.56 7.68 12.44
C ALA A 572 17.34 6.93 13.75
N ASN A 573 16.89 5.67 13.67
CA ASN A 573 16.58 4.86 14.85
C ASN A 573 17.83 4.51 15.66
N TYR A 574 18.98 4.18 15.02
CA TYR A 574 20.20 3.95 15.79
C TYR A 574 20.70 5.22 16.51
N ILE A 575 20.55 6.41 15.90
CA ILE A 575 20.88 7.67 16.57
C ILE A 575 19.96 7.90 17.77
N ALA A 576 18.64 7.67 17.61
CA ALA A 576 17.68 7.75 18.71
C ALA A 576 18.06 6.78 19.84
N THR A 577 18.40 5.53 19.50
CA THR A 577 18.88 4.51 20.44
C THR A 577 20.14 4.94 21.16
N LEU A 578 21.14 5.46 20.43
CA LEU A 578 22.39 5.93 21.02
C LEU A 578 22.15 7.04 22.04
N VAL A 579 21.39 8.09 21.67
CA VAL A 579 21.21 9.26 22.53
C VAL A 579 20.16 9.07 23.63
N SER A 580 19.37 8.01 23.58
CA SER A 580 18.47 7.55 24.67
C SER A 580 19.22 6.71 25.73
N GLY A 581 20.54 6.59 25.63
CA GLY A 581 21.35 5.77 26.54
C GLY A 581 21.31 4.29 26.22
N GLY A 582 21.08 3.93 24.97
CA GLY A 582 21.07 2.55 24.47
C GLY A 582 19.70 1.85 24.48
N LYS A 583 18.62 2.57 24.81
CA LYS A 583 17.26 2.01 24.72
C LYS A 583 16.79 2.05 23.28
N HIS A 584 16.66 0.89 22.68
CA HIS A 584 16.17 0.73 21.31
C HIS A 584 14.65 0.54 21.29
N TYR A 585 13.93 1.57 20.83
CA TYR A 585 12.47 1.54 20.70
C TYR A 585 12.07 1.14 19.28
N PRO A 586 10.91 0.45 19.10
CA PRO A 586 10.37 0.23 17.78
C PRO A 586 10.04 1.58 17.13
N ALA A 587 10.45 1.77 15.89
CA ALA A 587 9.99 2.89 15.09
C ALA A 587 8.54 2.63 14.69
N HIS A 588 7.60 3.53 15.01
CA HIS A 588 6.19 3.28 14.77
C HIS A 588 5.42 4.52 14.29
N LEU A 589 4.39 4.27 13.47
CA LEU A 589 3.48 5.27 12.93
C LEU A 589 2.18 5.36 13.73
N LEU A 590 1.79 4.28 14.41
CA LEU A 590 0.58 4.27 15.21
C LEU A 590 0.75 5.08 16.49
N LYS A 591 -0.10 6.10 16.70
CA LYS A 591 -0.26 6.74 17.99
C LYS A 591 -1.43 6.14 18.76
N THR A 592 -2.65 6.21 18.18
CA THR A 592 -3.86 5.60 18.76
C THR A 592 -4.82 5.18 17.66
N VAL A 593 -5.61 4.12 17.95
CA VAL A 593 -6.83 3.79 17.22
C VAL A 593 -8.00 4.15 18.11
N LYS A 594 -8.95 4.92 17.57
CA LYS A 594 -10.15 5.36 18.29
C LYS A 594 -11.41 4.83 17.60
N SER A 595 -12.49 4.64 18.37
CA SER A 595 -13.81 4.39 17.80
C SER A 595 -14.20 5.52 16.83
N TYR A 596 -15.14 5.22 15.93
CA TYR A 596 -15.59 6.19 14.92
C TYR A 596 -16.02 7.54 15.52
N ASP A 597 -16.67 7.52 16.68
CA ASP A 597 -17.14 8.69 17.43
C ASP A 597 -16.06 9.27 18.39
N ASN A 598 -14.84 8.72 18.36
CA ASN A 598 -13.72 9.06 19.24
C ASN A 598 -13.99 8.87 20.74
N SER A 599 -15.01 8.11 21.13
CA SER A 599 -15.39 7.90 22.53
C SER A 599 -14.52 6.87 23.24
N GLU A 600 -13.90 5.97 22.51
CA GLU A 600 -13.12 4.84 23.03
C GLU A 600 -11.78 4.71 22.31
N ILE A 601 -10.72 4.41 23.08
CA ILE A 601 -9.40 4.03 22.54
C ILE A 601 -9.37 2.51 22.38
N ILE A 602 -9.19 2.05 21.15
CA ILE A 602 -9.18 0.62 20.78
C ILE A 602 -7.77 0.05 20.87
N ALA A 603 -6.75 0.83 20.46
CA ALA A 603 -5.34 0.43 20.50
C ALA A 603 -4.43 1.65 20.64
N THR A 604 -3.20 1.42 21.09
CA THR A 604 -2.12 2.43 21.18
C THR A 604 -0.86 1.86 20.55
N GLY A 605 0.01 2.76 20.06
CA GLY A 605 1.34 2.37 19.58
C GLY A 605 2.19 1.76 20.71
N ASP A 606 3.14 0.93 20.31
CA ASP A 606 4.06 0.28 21.24
C ASP A 606 5.20 1.26 21.61
N THR A 607 5.38 1.50 22.91
CA THR A 607 6.40 2.37 23.47
C THR A 607 7.40 1.64 24.35
N GLU A 608 7.36 0.31 24.40
CA GLU A 608 8.34 -0.49 25.13
C GLU A 608 9.61 -0.71 24.29
N PRO A 609 10.80 -0.66 24.90
CA PRO A 609 12.04 -0.92 24.16
C PRO A 609 12.13 -2.35 23.66
N LEU A 610 12.50 -2.56 22.40
CA LEU A 610 12.82 -3.88 21.84
C LEU A 610 14.01 -4.53 22.55
N ASN A 611 15.04 -3.74 22.86
CA ASN A 611 16.20 -4.13 23.62
C ASN A 611 16.84 -2.91 24.32
N THR A 612 17.80 -3.17 25.19
CA THR A 612 18.60 -2.12 25.84
C THR A 612 20.07 -2.51 25.80
N LEU A 613 20.88 -1.74 25.07
CA LEU A 613 22.34 -1.83 25.10
C LEU A 613 22.85 -0.99 26.27
N ASN A 614 23.56 -1.62 27.22
CA ASN A 614 24.17 -0.88 28.33
C ASN A 614 25.33 -0.03 27.81
N ILE A 615 25.12 1.28 27.70
CA ILE A 615 26.12 2.26 27.32
C ILE A 615 26.51 3.04 28.59
N SER A 616 27.78 3.02 28.93
CA SER A 616 28.27 3.82 30.10
C SER A 616 28.14 5.31 29.84
N ASP A 617 27.90 6.10 30.88
CA ASP A 617 27.81 7.57 30.78
C ASP A 617 29.07 8.16 30.13
N SER A 618 30.25 7.62 30.46
CA SER A 618 31.52 8.08 29.91
C SER A 618 31.59 7.86 28.39
N THR A 619 31.10 6.74 27.88
CA THR A 619 30.99 6.44 26.45
C THR A 619 30.00 7.36 25.76
N LEU A 620 28.79 7.49 26.33
CA LEU A 620 27.75 8.35 25.80
C LEU A 620 28.21 9.80 25.68
N GLN A 621 28.84 10.34 26.73
CA GLN A 621 29.35 11.69 26.71
C GLN A 621 30.51 11.91 25.73
N ALA A 622 31.42 10.92 25.59
CA ALA A 622 32.53 11.00 24.65
C ALA A 622 32.04 11.03 23.19
N VAL A 623 31.05 10.18 22.86
CA VAL A 623 30.46 10.09 21.52
C VAL A 623 29.62 11.34 21.22
N LYS A 624 28.69 11.74 22.09
CA LYS A 624 27.89 12.97 21.93
C LYS A 624 28.79 14.19 21.75
N LYS A 625 29.86 14.35 22.57
CA LYS A 625 30.83 15.46 22.49
C LYS A 625 31.55 15.44 21.11
N GLY A 626 31.90 14.27 20.59
CA GLY A 626 32.50 14.14 19.26
C GLY A 626 31.55 14.61 18.15
N MET A 627 30.27 14.30 18.26
CA MET A 627 29.22 14.72 17.31
C MET A 627 28.92 16.23 17.46
N LEU A 628 28.92 16.80 18.67
CA LEU A 628 28.80 18.24 18.89
C LEU A 628 30.00 18.99 18.28
N GLY A 629 31.24 18.50 18.47
CA GLY A 629 32.42 19.08 17.86
C GLY A 629 32.38 19.17 16.34
N TYR A 630 31.55 18.31 15.71
CA TYR A 630 31.36 18.31 14.26
C TYR A 630 30.48 19.48 13.76
N THR A 631 29.59 20.00 14.61
CA THR A 631 28.65 21.12 14.34
C THR A 631 29.11 22.46 14.90
N THR A 632 30.11 22.48 15.76
CA THR A 632 30.62 23.69 16.44
C THR A 632 31.90 24.22 15.78
N ASN A 633 32.44 25.34 16.31
CA ASN A 633 33.60 26.03 15.75
C ASN A 633 34.78 25.10 15.41
N GLY A 634 35.17 25.09 14.12
CA GLY A 634 36.21 24.24 13.57
C GLY A 634 35.72 22.89 13.06
N GLY A 635 34.46 22.53 13.31
CA GLY A 635 33.84 21.30 12.77
C GLY A 635 33.46 21.41 11.28
N SER A 636 33.34 20.28 10.61
CA SER A 636 33.12 20.23 9.17
C SER A 636 31.82 20.85 8.69
N VAL A 637 30.78 20.93 9.54
CA VAL A 637 29.46 21.51 9.21
C VAL A 637 29.10 22.68 10.14
N ALA A 638 30.07 23.28 10.83
CA ALA A 638 29.85 24.38 11.77
C ALA A 638 29.15 25.58 11.14
N GLY A 639 29.45 25.91 9.86
CA GLY A 639 28.87 27.06 9.19
C GLY A 639 27.32 26.99 9.11
N PRO A 640 26.71 25.98 8.50
CA PRO A 640 25.26 25.79 8.48
C PRO A 640 24.63 25.77 9.89
N PHE A 641 25.26 25.11 10.88
CA PHE A 641 24.72 24.96 12.23
C PHE A 641 24.76 26.25 13.08
N GLN A 642 25.41 27.33 12.63
CA GLN A 642 25.26 28.63 13.22
C GLN A 642 23.84 29.19 13.18
N ASN A 643 23.05 28.73 12.21
CA ASN A 643 21.64 29.09 12.02
C ASN A 643 20.68 28.12 12.73
N CYS A 644 21.17 27.11 13.42
CA CYS A 644 20.34 26.16 14.15
C CYS A 644 19.86 26.79 15.47
N VAL A 645 18.56 26.76 15.75
CA VAL A 645 17.94 27.39 16.93
C VAL A 645 18.32 26.71 18.25
N VAL A 646 18.79 25.48 18.19
CA VAL A 646 19.27 24.67 19.32
C VAL A 646 20.64 24.08 19.05
N SER A 647 21.39 23.73 20.07
CA SER A 647 22.62 22.96 19.90
C SER A 647 22.33 21.55 19.44
N ALA A 648 23.11 21.02 18.52
CA ALA A 648 22.89 19.70 17.96
C ALA A 648 24.21 18.95 17.74
N GLY A 649 24.15 17.61 17.81
CA GLY A 649 25.26 16.75 17.40
C GLY A 649 24.96 16.14 16.02
N ALA A 650 25.98 16.07 15.15
CA ALA A 650 25.80 15.51 13.81
C ALA A 650 26.98 14.69 13.31
N LYS A 651 26.75 13.94 12.23
CA LYS A 651 27.79 13.28 11.47
C LYS A 651 27.39 13.14 10.01
N THR A 652 28.34 13.46 9.09
CA THR A 652 28.18 13.24 7.66
C THR A 652 28.79 11.91 7.23
N GLY A 653 28.19 11.31 6.23
CA GLY A 653 28.72 10.19 5.46
C GLY A 653 28.82 10.53 3.97
N THR A 654 29.77 9.95 3.30
CA THR A 654 29.89 9.97 1.85
C THR A 654 30.20 8.53 1.42
N ALA A 655 29.26 7.92 0.75
CA ALA A 655 29.35 6.52 0.33
C ALA A 655 29.57 6.42 -1.18
N GLN A 656 30.57 5.65 -1.60
CA GLN A 656 30.82 5.37 -3.03
C GLN A 656 29.83 4.32 -3.54
N ILE A 657 29.19 4.57 -4.70
CA ILE A 657 28.21 3.67 -5.32
C ILE A 657 28.65 3.12 -6.68
N GLY A 658 29.90 3.31 -7.04
CA GLY A 658 30.50 2.89 -8.30
C GLY A 658 30.98 4.06 -9.15
N GLY A 659 32.13 3.89 -9.78
CA GLY A 659 32.80 4.95 -10.54
C GLY A 659 33.10 6.19 -9.67
N SER A 660 32.74 7.37 -10.16
CA SER A 660 32.87 8.64 -9.41
C SER A 660 31.64 9.04 -8.60
N MET A 661 30.52 8.27 -8.73
CA MET A 661 29.25 8.61 -8.07
C MET A 661 29.26 8.25 -6.58
N LYS A 662 28.64 9.10 -5.78
CA LYS A 662 28.53 8.94 -4.33
C LYS A 662 27.12 9.27 -3.87
N ASN A 663 26.73 8.72 -2.71
CA ASN A 663 25.56 9.18 -1.96
C ASN A 663 26.02 10.02 -0.78
N GLY A 664 25.33 11.11 -0.52
CA GLY A 664 25.47 11.89 0.69
C GLY A 664 24.56 11.32 1.78
N VAL A 665 25.13 11.05 2.94
CA VAL A 665 24.39 10.59 4.13
C VAL A 665 24.64 11.53 5.27
N PHE A 666 23.63 11.80 6.09
CA PHE A 666 23.71 12.71 7.21
C PHE A 666 22.86 12.18 8.36
N VAL A 667 23.40 12.24 9.57
CA VAL A 667 22.66 11.94 10.80
C VAL A 667 22.89 13.04 11.83
N ALA A 668 21.85 13.35 12.60
CA ALA A 668 21.91 14.35 13.67
C ALA A 668 20.94 14.00 14.80
N PHE A 669 21.16 14.62 15.94
CA PHE A 669 20.21 14.67 17.06
C PHE A 669 20.18 16.08 17.64
N ALA A 670 19.04 16.47 18.19
CA ALA A 670 18.83 17.78 18.79
C ALA A 670 17.75 17.72 19.88
N PRO A 671 17.83 18.59 20.96
CA PRO A 671 18.99 19.37 21.36
C PRO A 671 20.17 18.50 21.84
N TYR A 672 21.35 19.08 21.99
CA TYR A 672 22.52 18.31 22.45
C TYR A 672 22.38 17.81 23.89
N ASP A 673 21.93 18.68 24.81
CA ASP A 673 21.85 18.35 26.23
C ASP A 673 20.77 17.29 26.49
N GLU A 674 19.53 17.56 26.08
CA GLU A 674 18.38 16.69 26.23
C GLU A 674 17.80 16.34 24.83
N PRO A 675 18.30 15.29 24.15
CA PRO A 675 17.88 14.97 22.82
C PRO A 675 16.38 14.61 22.72
N GLU A 676 15.64 15.34 21.87
CA GLU A 676 14.23 15.10 21.59
C GLU A 676 14.00 14.41 20.26
N ILE A 677 14.82 14.74 19.25
CA ILE A 677 14.70 14.18 17.90
C ILE A 677 16.04 13.64 17.39
N ALA A 678 15.94 12.56 16.62
CA ALA A 678 16.99 12.03 15.77
C ALA A 678 16.58 12.17 14.30
N VAL A 679 17.52 12.63 13.48
CA VAL A 679 17.30 12.92 12.06
C VAL A 679 18.31 12.13 11.21
N ALA A 680 17.84 11.47 10.16
CA ALA A 680 18.70 10.89 9.14
C ALA A 680 18.27 11.38 7.76
N LEU A 681 19.24 11.71 6.92
CA LEU A 681 19.04 12.19 5.54
C LEU A 681 19.93 11.41 4.60
N VAL A 682 19.40 11.07 3.45
CA VAL A 682 20.15 10.51 2.32
C VAL A 682 19.85 11.31 1.05
N LEU A 683 20.88 11.57 0.27
CA LEU A 683 20.78 12.18 -1.04
C LEU A 683 21.57 11.36 -2.05
N GLU A 684 20.90 10.82 -3.04
CA GLU A 684 21.50 10.03 -4.11
C GLU A 684 22.37 10.92 -5.03
N LYS A 685 23.41 10.37 -5.61
CA LYS A 685 24.27 11.04 -6.60
C LYS A 685 24.77 12.41 -6.14
N ALA A 686 25.23 12.49 -4.87
CA ALA A 686 25.74 13.71 -4.26
C ALA A 686 27.28 13.68 -4.15
N ASP A 687 27.93 14.84 -4.17
CA ASP A 687 29.39 14.94 -4.03
C ASP A 687 29.85 14.52 -2.62
N ALA A 688 29.11 14.94 -1.58
CA ALA A 688 29.40 14.65 -0.18
C ALA A 688 28.16 14.82 0.71
N GLY A 689 28.13 14.13 1.86
CA GLY A 689 27.06 14.28 2.84
C GLY A 689 26.95 15.68 3.48
N ALA A 690 28.01 16.48 3.44
CA ALA A 690 28.00 17.85 3.99
C ALA A 690 27.01 18.78 3.26
N VAL A 691 26.61 18.51 2.03
CA VAL A 691 25.58 19.29 1.30
C VAL A 691 24.22 19.23 1.97
N LEU A 692 23.97 18.21 2.83
CA LEU A 692 22.73 18.04 3.58
C LEU A 692 22.69 18.81 4.90
N ALA A 693 23.78 19.48 5.30
CA ALA A 693 23.85 20.16 6.59
C ALA A 693 22.82 21.29 6.72
N THR A 694 22.59 22.08 5.66
CA THR A 694 21.53 23.11 5.65
C THR A 694 20.14 22.48 5.76
N THR A 695 19.87 21.42 5.01
CA THR A 695 18.62 20.66 5.06
C THR A 695 18.35 20.12 6.47
N ALA A 696 19.38 19.59 7.16
CA ALA A 696 19.25 19.12 8.53
C ALA A 696 18.90 20.25 9.51
N VAL A 697 19.55 21.42 9.36
CA VAL A 697 19.27 22.62 10.17
C VAL A 697 17.82 23.10 9.93
N ASP A 698 17.37 23.17 8.68
CA ASP A 698 16.01 23.59 8.33
C ASP A 698 14.96 22.65 8.99
N ILE A 699 15.21 21.34 8.95
CA ILE A 699 14.34 20.34 9.59
C ILE A 699 14.33 20.47 11.11
N ILE A 700 15.50 20.63 11.74
CA ILE A 700 15.61 20.83 13.20
C ILE A 700 14.88 22.11 13.60
N ASN A 701 15.12 23.22 12.89
CA ASN A 701 14.44 24.47 13.15
C ASN A 701 12.92 24.34 12.99
N ALA A 702 12.43 23.68 11.95
CA ALA A 702 11.00 23.44 11.75
C ALA A 702 10.36 22.61 12.89
N TYR A 703 11.13 21.77 13.56
CA TYR A 703 10.65 21.08 14.76
C TYR A 703 10.57 22.00 15.98
N PHE A 704 11.53 22.89 16.21
CA PHE A 704 11.61 23.73 17.40
C PHE A 704 10.96 25.11 17.25
N ASP A 705 10.83 25.67 16.03
CA ASP A 705 10.15 26.95 15.75
C ASP A 705 8.61 26.85 15.83
N ARG A 706 8.07 25.80 16.44
CA ARG A 706 6.64 25.65 16.63
C ARG A 706 6.15 26.71 17.62
N GLU A 707 5.36 27.65 17.14
CA GLU A 707 4.41 28.31 18.00
C GLU A 707 3.54 27.23 18.65
N ASP A 708 3.55 27.15 19.96
CA ASP A 708 2.66 26.31 20.76
C ASP A 708 1.20 26.62 20.39
N THR A 709 0.68 25.96 19.36
CA THR A 709 -0.76 25.93 19.07
C THR A 709 -1.46 24.90 19.96
N ALA A 710 -1.04 24.82 21.22
CA ALA A 710 -1.71 24.07 22.25
C ALA A 710 -2.89 24.90 22.79
N SER A 711 -3.85 25.28 21.95
CA SER A 711 -5.21 25.66 22.38
C SER A 711 -6.10 26.08 21.21
N ILE A 712 -6.29 25.21 20.25
CA ILE A 712 -7.55 25.25 19.50
C ILE A 712 -8.23 23.93 19.80
N LEU A 713 -8.98 23.91 20.90
CA LEU A 713 -10.06 22.94 21.03
C LEU A 713 -10.92 23.09 19.78
N PRO A 714 -11.21 22.00 19.04
CA PRO A 714 -12.18 22.09 17.98
C PRO A 714 -13.48 22.61 18.61
N GLU A 715 -13.91 23.77 18.18
CA GLU A 715 -15.29 24.20 18.46
C GLU A 715 -16.18 23.07 17.94
N ASN A 716 -16.97 22.51 18.86
CA ASN A 716 -18.04 21.59 18.55
C ASN A 716 -19.01 22.30 17.61
N GLN A 717 -18.75 22.27 16.33
CA GLN A 717 -19.78 22.57 15.34
C GLN A 717 -20.68 21.33 15.25
N LEU A 718 -21.77 21.37 15.98
CA LEU A 718 -22.94 20.56 15.67
C LEU A 718 -23.32 20.88 14.24
N ILE A 719 -23.04 19.97 13.32
CA ILE A 719 -23.57 20.04 11.96
C ILE A 719 -25.04 19.66 12.05
N PRO A 720 -25.98 20.52 11.55
CA PRO A 720 -27.41 20.27 11.62
C PRO A 720 -27.85 19.09 10.77
#